data_2d539c138e73a39f62cf1471a675671c
#
_entry.id   2d539c138e73a39f62cf1471a675671c
#
_cell.length_a   1.000
_cell.length_b   1.000
_cell.length_c   1.000
_cell.angle_alpha   90.00
_cell.angle_beta   90.00
_cell.angle_gamma   90.00
#
_symmetry.space_group_name_H-M   'P 1'
#
loop_
_entity.id
_entity.type
_entity.pdbx_description
1 polymer ?
#
loop_
_entity_poly.entity_id
_entity_poly.type
_entity_poly.pdbx_seq_one_letter_code
_entity_poly.pdbx_strand_id
1 'polypeptide(L)'
;VKERFNLSAWGLRHRTLVWYMMFVSLLMGSWSFLNLGREEDPSFAIKTMVIQARWPGATLPDTLQQVTDRLEKKLEEIDALDYVKSYTLAGESTLFVFLKSETRSADIPAAWYQVRKKISDVRSELPSGIQGPAFNDEFGDVFGSIYAFTADGLSFRQLRHYVEQVRADIRSVPNLGKIELLGAQREVIYLNFSIRKLAALGIDQRQVLQSLQAQNSVTPAGVMEAGPERIAVRASGQFSNEQDLEAVNLRFGDRFFRLSDLATIERRYADPPSSLFRFNGQPAIGLAVAMKQGGNIQAFGTQLQQRIDDLTTELPLGIDVHLVSSQADVVEKAIGGFTHALFEAILIVLVVSFISLGIRAGLVVACSIPLVLALVFVFMEYSGITMQRISLGALIIALGLLVDDAMITVEMMVTRLESGDSLPQAATFAYTSTAFPMLTGTLVTVAGFVPIGLNSSSAGEYVFTMFAVIAVALLLSWLVAVLFAPLIGVHILKASAQHAAPGRWMRGFSRLLVKALEHRGWVIGITLLMFIGSLFAGRLLQNQFFPDSDRPEILVDIYMPQNGSIEGTRQTMDRFEAALKGDADVLRWSSYVGKGAVRFYLPLDQQLSNPFYGQLVIVSQGGEARDRLIERLRQRFRDDYVGVGGYVQPLNMGPPVGWPVQYRVSGPDIEQVRSQAMALAAILDANPHIGQVIYDWNEPGKVLKIDIAQDKVRQFGLSSEDVAQILNSLVSGTTITQVRDSTYLIDLVGRADSDERSSVQTLANLQIPTPGGASVPLLAFATLSYEQEQPLVWRRDRLPTITLKANVLGKLQPAALVRQLKPDVDAFSAGLPLRYSVATGGAVEASARSQGPILKVVPLMLLLVVSFLMIQLHSVKKLLLVVSVVPLGLIGVVAALLISGYPLGFVAILGVLALIGIIIRNSVILVTQIDEFIAAGESAWTSLVKATEHRCRPIMLTAAAASLGMIPIAREVFWGPMAIAMIGGIAIATLLTLFFLPALYMVSYRIRPPVV
;
A
#
# COMPACT_ATOMS: atom_id res chain seq x y z
N VAL A 1 40.70 28.04 -33.79
CA VAL A 1 39.89 27.47 -32.74
C VAL A 1 38.45 27.52 -33.22
N LYS A 2 37.85 26.36 -33.61
CA LYS A 2 36.42 26.27 -33.91
C LYS A 2 35.67 26.81 -32.70
N GLU A 3 34.87 27.89 -32.86
CA GLU A 3 33.99 28.39 -31.80
C GLU A 3 33.07 27.23 -31.32
N ARG A 4 33.30 26.72 -30.11
CA ARG A 4 32.41 25.75 -29.47
C ARG A 4 31.06 26.44 -29.30
N PHE A 5 30.00 25.77 -29.69
CA PHE A 5 28.63 26.26 -29.52
C PHE A 5 28.39 26.68 -28.07
N ASN A 6 27.98 27.93 -27.85
CA ASN A 6 27.75 28.52 -26.54
C ASN A 6 26.27 28.90 -26.44
N LEU A 7 25.52 28.18 -25.58
CA LEU A 7 24.07 28.33 -25.44
C LEU A 7 23.70 29.70 -24.85
N SER A 8 24.49 30.21 -23.90
CA SER A 8 24.30 31.55 -23.33
C SER A 8 24.53 32.67 -24.38
N ALA A 9 25.55 32.54 -25.22
CA ALA A 9 25.80 33.48 -26.32
C ALA A 9 24.66 33.40 -27.35
N TRP A 10 24.17 32.21 -27.67
CA TRP A 10 23.02 32.03 -28.55
C TRP A 10 21.76 32.69 -27.95
N GLY A 11 21.47 32.48 -26.66
CA GLY A 11 20.34 33.08 -25.96
C GLY A 11 20.42 34.63 -25.93
N LEU A 12 21.62 35.18 -25.75
CA LEU A 12 21.82 36.63 -25.78
C LEU A 12 21.66 37.24 -27.18
N ARG A 13 21.94 36.50 -28.25
CA ARG A 13 21.68 36.89 -29.65
C ARG A 13 20.18 36.84 -29.98
N HIS A 14 19.44 35.87 -29.40
CA HIS A 14 18.01 35.67 -29.68
C HIS A 14 17.15 36.05 -28.48
N ARG A 15 17.39 37.20 -27.85
CA ARG A 15 16.76 37.67 -26.62
C ARG A 15 15.23 37.53 -26.62
N THR A 16 14.59 38.02 -27.68
CA THR A 16 13.13 38.03 -27.81
C THR A 16 12.56 36.62 -27.79
N LEU A 17 13.23 35.67 -28.46
CA LEU A 17 12.82 34.27 -28.49
C LEU A 17 12.94 33.64 -27.09
N VAL A 18 14.04 33.91 -26.38
CA VAL A 18 14.24 33.34 -25.03
C VAL A 18 13.25 33.94 -24.03
N TRP A 19 12.92 35.25 -24.11
CA TRP A 19 11.88 35.85 -23.30
C TRP A 19 10.50 35.24 -23.60
N TYR A 20 10.19 34.99 -24.90
CA TYR A 20 8.98 34.30 -25.31
C TYR A 20 8.94 32.88 -24.74
N MET A 21 10.05 32.13 -24.83
CA MET A 21 10.15 30.79 -24.25
C MET A 21 9.90 30.80 -22.72
N MET A 22 10.49 31.73 -21.99
CA MET A 22 10.23 31.87 -20.55
C MET A 22 8.76 32.16 -20.22
N PHE A 23 8.14 33.06 -20.98
CA PHE A 23 6.71 33.40 -20.80
C PHE A 23 5.80 32.20 -21.11
N VAL A 24 6.04 31.51 -22.22
CA VAL A 24 5.29 30.30 -22.58
C VAL A 24 5.49 29.20 -21.54
N SER A 25 6.71 28.99 -21.04
CA SER A 25 6.98 28.01 -19.99
C SER A 25 6.19 28.29 -18.71
N LEU A 26 6.10 29.55 -18.29
CA LEU A 26 5.32 29.94 -17.12
C LEU A 26 3.81 29.74 -17.33
N LEU A 27 3.30 30.12 -18.53
CA LEU A 27 1.88 29.93 -18.86
C LEU A 27 1.51 28.45 -18.90
N MET A 28 2.29 27.65 -19.65
CA MET A 28 2.05 26.21 -19.75
C MET A 28 2.20 25.52 -18.39
N GLY A 29 3.23 25.89 -17.62
CA GLY A 29 3.43 25.33 -16.29
C GLY A 29 2.31 25.65 -15.31
N SER A 30 1.77 26.89 -15.37
CA SER A 30 0.61 27.28 -14.56
C SER A 30 -0.64 26.51 -14.98
N TRP A 31 -0.85 26.35 -16.28
CA TRP A 31 -1.95 25.54 -16.82
C TRP A 31 -1.83 24.08 -16.39
N SER A 32 -0.64 23.50 -16.54
CA SER A 32 -0.35 22.13 -16.10
C SER A 32 -0.60 21.92 -14.61
N PHE A 33 -0.15 22.85 -13.76
CA PHE A 33 -0.37 22.81 -12.31
C PHE A 33 -1.86 22.74 -11.94
N LEU A 34 -2.72 23.47 -12.69
CA LEU A 34 -4.16 23.46 -12.45
C LEU A 34 -4.85 22.17 -12.91
N ASN A 35 -4.33 21.53 -13.98
CA ASN A 35 -4.92 20.34 -14.59
C ASN A 35 -4.33 19.01 -14.08
N LEU A 36 -3.19 19.04 -13.37
CA LEU A 36 -2.58 17.84 -12.81
C LEU A 36 -3.57 17.07 -11.93
N GLY A 37 -3.63 15.75 -12.15
CA GLY A 37 -4.35 14.83 -11.27
C GLY A 37 -3.84 14.92 -9.85
N ARG A 38 -4.72 14.67 -8.89
CA ARG A 38 -4.41 14.75 -7.45
C ARG A 38 -4.79 13.45 -6.77
N GLU A 39 -3.83 12.83 -6.11
CA GLU A 39 -3.97 11.56 -5.39
C GLU A 39 -3.27 11.65 -4.03
N GLU A 40 -3.60 10.77 -3.10
CA GLU A 40 -2.92 10.71 -1.79
C GLU A 40 -1.50 10.18 -1.95
N ASP A 41 -1.40 8.98 -2.52
CA ASP A 41 -0.16 8.25 -2.74
C ASP A 41 -0.07 7.82 -4.21
N PRO A 42 1.15 7.61 -4.75
CA PRO A 42 1.30 7.06 -6.08
C PRO A 42 0.67 5.68 -6.18
N SER A 43 -0.07 5.45 -7.25
CA SER A 43 -0.63 4.13 -7.53
C SER A 43 0.50 3.14 -7.80
N PHE A 44 0.44 1.99 -7.14
CA PHE A 44 1.27 0.83 -7.48
C PHE A 44 0.36 -0.38 -7.72
N ALA A 45 0.79 -1.27 -8.60
CA ALA A 45 -0.02 -2.42 -8.93
C ALA A 45 0.01 -3.46 -7.81
N ILE A 46 -1.17 -3.85 -7.33
CA ILE A 46 -1.32 -5.01 -6.44
C ILE A 46 -1.28 -6.26 -7.31
N LYS A 47 -0.15 -6.96 -7.27
CA LYS A 47 0.17 -8.12 -8.12
C LYS A 47 -0.43 -9.41 -7.53
N THR A 48 -1.70 -9.36 -7.13
CA THR A 48 -2.42 -10.47 -6.49
C THR A 48 -3.74 -10.71 -7.18
N MET A 49 -3.97 -11.96 -7.57
CA MET A 49 -5.28 -12.45 -8.04
C MET A 49 -5.82 -13.45 -7.04
N VAL A 50 -7.13 -13.39 -6.76
CA VAL A 50 -7.83 -14.36 -5.91
C VAL A 50 -8.64 -15.30 -6.78
N ILE A 51 -8.50 -16.60 -6.54
CA ILE A 51 -9.24 -17.66 -7.25
C ILE A 51 -10.04 -18.42 -6.21
N GLN A 52 -11.34 -18.62 -6.44
CA GLN A 52 -12.23 -19.33 -5.54
C GLN A 52 -12.94 -20.47 -6.27
N ALA A 53 -12.93 -21.64 -5.69
CA ALA A 53 -13.67 -22.79 -6.16
C ALA A 53 -14.46 -23.42 -5.02
N ARG A 54 -15.70 -23.86 -5.28
CA ARG A 54 -16.56 -24.50 -4.29
C ARG A 54 -16.94 -25.90 -4.77
N TRP A 55 -16.82 -26.86 -3.86
CA TRP A 55 -17.25 -28.24 -4.06
C TRP A 55 -18.18 -28.66 -2.91
N PRO A 56 -19.47 -28.30 -2.98
CA PRO A 56 -20.41 -28.55 -1.90
C PRO A 56 -20.44 -30.03 -1.48
N GLY A 57 -20.39 -30.27 -0.16
CA GLY A 57 -20.42 -31.60 0.43
C GLY A 57 -19.04 -32.29 0.55
N ALA A 58 -17.97 -31.73 -0.05
CA ALA A 58 -16.63 -32.30 0.10
C ALA A 58 -16.06 -32.03 1.50
N THR A 59 -15.33 -33.01 2.03
CA THR A 59 -14.55 -32.81 3.26
C THR A 59 -13.35 -31.91 3.03
N LEU A 60 -12.72 -31.41 4.10
CA LEU A 60 -11.50 -30.61 3.97
C LEU A 60 -10.37 -31.39 3.27
N PRO A 61 -10.06 -32.67 3.64
CA PRO A 61 -9.06 -33.45 2.93
C PRO A 61 -9.36 -33.67 1.43
N ASP A 62 -10.64 -33.93 1.07
CA ASP A 62 -11.04 -34.08 -0.33
C ASP A 62 -10.84 -32.78 -1.11
N THR A 63 -11.30 -31.64 -0.55
CA THR A 63 -11.16 -30.32 -1.16
C THR A 63 -9.69 -29.96 -1.33
N LEU A 64 -8.87 -30.23 -0.31
CA LEU A 64 -7.44 -29.96 -0.32
C LEU A 64 -6.70 -30.77 -1.42
N GLN A 65 -6.98 -32.08 -1.51
CA GLN A 65 -6.28 -32.96 -2.42
C GLN A 65 -6.79 -32.90 -3.85
N GLN A 66 -8.12 -32.81 -4.04
CA GLN A 66 -8.74 -32.92 -5.37
C GLN A 66 -8.97 -31.55 -6.04
N VAL A 67 -9.02 -30.46 -5.27
CA VAL A 67 -9.27 -29.13 -5.82
C VAL A 67 -8.06 -28.25 -5.62
N THR A 68 -7.69 -27.97 -4.37
CA THR A 68 -6.62 -27.00 -4.06
C THR A 68 -5.28 -27.44 -4.64
N ASP A 69 -4.86 -28.69 -4.39
CA ASP A 69 -3.55 -29.19 -4.86
C ASP A 69 -3.43 -29.20 -6.40
N ARG A 70 -4.51 -29.56 -7.10
CA ARG A 70 -4.54 -29.55 -8.57
C ARG A 70 -4.43 -28.13 -9.14
N LEU A 71 -5.14 -27.18 -8.54
CA LEU A 71 -5.08 -25.78 -8.95
C LEU A 71 -3.69 -25.18 -8.67
N GLU A 72 -3.13 -25.41 -7.47
CA GLU A 72 -1.79 -24.96 -7.10
C GLU A 72 -0.72 -25.52 -8.05
N LYS A 73 -0.75 -26.83 -8.31
CA LYS A 73 0.19 -27.49 -9.22
C LYS A 73 0.15 -26.89 -10.62
N LYS A 74 -1.03 -26.53 -11.11
CA LYS A 74 -1.15 -25.92 -12.44
C LYS A 74 -0.65 -24.47 -12.47
N LEU A 75 -0.80 -23.74 -11.38
CA LEU A 75 -0.29 -22.38 -11.25
C LEU A 75 1.24 -22.31 -11.20
N GLU A 76 1.93 -23.34 -10.68
CA GLU A 76 3.39 -23.42 -10.67
C GLU A 76 4.03 -23.36 -12.09
N GLU A 77 3.25 -23.65 -13.14
CA GLU A 77 3.72 -23.56 -14.54
C GLU A 77 3.80 -22.13 -15.07
N ILE A 78 3.49 -21.10 -14.28
CA ILE A 78 3.44 -19.70 -14.69
C ILE A 78 4.79 -19.03 -14.42
N ASP A 79 5.48 -18.57 -15.45
CA ASP A 79 6.81 -17.96 -15.34
C ASP A 79 6.84 -16.70 -14.45
N ALA A 80 5.76 -15.92 -14.50
CA ALA A 80 5.62 -14.70 -13.71
C ALA A 80 5.24 -14.94 -12.23
N LEU A 81 5.01 -16.20 -11.83
CA LEU A 81 4.62 -16.55 -10.47
C LEU A 81 5.77 -16.33 -9.48
N ASP A 82 5.50 -15.66 -8.36
CA ASP A 82 6.38 -15.60 -7.19
C ASP A 82 6.06 -16.75 -6.23
N TYR A 83 4.83 -16.82 -5.74
CA TYR A 83 4.33 -17.90 -4.90
C TYR A 83 2.80 -17.97 -4.93
N VAL A 84 2.26 -19.12 -4.54
CA VAL A 84 0.83 -19.31 -4.29
C VAL A 84 0.61 -19.49 -2.79
N LYS A 85 -0.37 -18.75 -2.26
CA LYS A 85 -0.89 -18.98 -0.91
C LYS A 85 -2.34 -19.40 -1.03
N SER A 86 -2.72 -20.46 -0.34
CA SER A 86 -4.10 -20.94 -0.37
C SER A 86 -4.63 -21.21 1.02
N TYR A 87 -5.93 -21.09 1.20
CA TYR A 87 -6.61 -21.71 2.32
C TYR A 87 -7.78 -22.58 1.84
N THR A 88 -7.95 -23.69 2.48
CA THR A 88 -8.97 -24.69 2.17
C THR A 88 -9.85 -24.90 3.37
N LEU A 89 -11.16 -24.86 3.16
CA LEU A 89 -12.22 -25.24 4.08
C LEU A 89 -12.89 -26.50 3.53
N ALA A 90 -13.73 -27.16 4.31
CA ALA A 90 -14.61 -28.20 3.78
C ALA A 90 -15.50 -27.63 2.66
N GLY A 91 -15.34 -28.13 1.44
CA GLY A 91 -16.08 -27.71 0.27
C GLY A 91 -15.70 -26.35 -0.34
N GLU A 92 -14.68 -25.65 0.14
CA GLU A 92 -14.24 -24.36 -0.44
C GLU A 92 -12.72 -24.25 -0.49
N SER A 93 -12.20 -23.82 -1.64
CA SER A 93 -10.79 -23.55 -1.88
C SER A 93 -10.60 -22.13 -2.37
N THR A 94 -9.75 -21.37 -1.69
CA THR A 94 -9.36 -20.01 -2.08
C THR A 94 -7.85 -19.93 -2.24
N LEU A 95 -7.42 -19.48 -3.42
CA LEU A 95 -6.01 -19.34 -3.76
C LEU A 95 -5.69 -17.86 -4.02
N PHE A 96 -4.57 -17.40 -3.49
CA PHE A 96 -3.96 -16.12 -3.78
C PHE A 96 -2.73 -16.34 -4.64
N VAL A 97 -2.76 -15.81 -5.84
CA VAL A 97 -1.68 -15.93 -6.81
C VAL A 97 -0.88 -14.63 -6.77
N PHE A 98 0.38 -14.71 -6.34
CA PHE A 98 1.28 -13.56 -6.27
C PHE A 98 2.27 -13.60 -7.42
N LEU A 99 2.33 -12.51 -8.19
CA LEU A 99 3.32 -12.36 -9.25
C LEU A 99 4.65 -11.81 -8.69
N LYS A 100 5.74 -12.13 -9.40
CA LYS A 100 7.08 -11.61 -9.10
C LYS A 100 7.06 -10.09 -9.03
N SER A 101 7.79 -9.54 -8.08
CA SER A 101 7.93 -8.08 -7.91
C SER A 101 8.43 -7.38 -9.18
N GLU A 102 9.23 -8.08 -9.99
CA GLU A 102 9.81 -7.58 -11.24
C GLU A 102 8.80 -7.47 -12.41
N THR A 103 7.60 -8.08 -12.28
CA THR A 103 6.55 -7.99 -13.30
C THR A 103 6.09 -6.55 -13.45
N ARG A 104 6.23 -5.98 -14.63
CA ARG A 104 5.83 -4.59 -14.92
C ARG A 104 4.31 -4.46 -14.92
N SER A 105 3.79 -3.32 -14.50
CA SER A 105 2.34 -3.06 -14.49
C SER A 105 1.68 -3.30 -15.85
N ALA A 106 2.37 -3.00 -16.95
CA ALA A 106 1.88 -3.26 -18.30
C ALA A 106 1.76 -4.76 -18.65
N ASP A 107 2.55 -5.64 -18.00
CA ASP A 107 2.58 -7.09 -18.27
C ASP A 107 1.59 -7.86 -17.38
N ILE A 108 1.05 -7.24 -16.34
CA ILE A 108 0.13 -7.87 -15.38
C ILE A 108 -1.13 -8.43 -16.06
N PRO A 109 -1.83 -7.71 -16.97
CA PRO A 109 -3.01 -8.26 -17.64
C PRO A 109 -2.71 -9.53 -18.44
N ALA A 110 -1.53 -9.59 -19.09
CA ALA A 110 -1.09 -10.78 -19.81
C ALA A 110 -0.81 -11.95 -18.86
N ALA A 111 -0.20 -11.68 -17.69
CA ALA A 111 0.03 -12.69 -16.66
C ALA A 111 -1.31 -13.24 -16.11
N TRP A 112 -2.30 -12.36 -15.85
CA TRP A 112 -3.63 -12.79 -15.41
C TRP A 112 -4.38 -13.59 -16.47
N TYR A 113 -4.20 -13.26 -17.73
CA TYR A 113 -4.71 -14.09 -18.82
C TYR A 113 -4.10 -15.51 -18.80
N GLN A 114 -2.79 -15.63 -18.57
CA GLN A 114 -2.13 -16.95 -18.44
C GLN A 114 -2.66 -17.72 -17.23
N VAL A 115 -2.89 -17.07 -16.09
CA VAL A 115 -3.52 -17.70 -14.92
C VAL A 115 -4.87 -18.28 -15.29
N ARG A 116 -5.75 -17.49 -15.91
CA ARG A 116 -7.09 -17.95 -16.33
C ARG A 116 -7.02 -19.11 -17.31
N LYS A 117 -6.11 -19.04 -18.29
CA LYS A 117 -5.90 -20.12 -19.26
C LYS A 117 -5.48 -21.41 -18.59
N LYS A 118 -4.45 -21.38 -17.73
CA LYS A 118 -3.93 -22.53 -17.02
C LYS A 118 -4.99 -23.19 -16.12
N ILE A 119 -5.77 -22.41 -15.42
CA ILE A 119 -6.88 -22.91 -14.59
C ILE A 119 -8.00 -23.48 -15.45
N SER A 120 -8.29 -22.88 -16.62
CA SER A 120 -9.27 -23.43 -17.55
C SER A 120 -8.84 -24.79 -18.11
N ASP A 121 -7.55 -24.97 -18.38
CA ASP A 121 -6.98 -26.23 -18.90
C ASP A 121 -7.19 -27.40 -17.90
N VAL A 122 -7.08 -27.14 -16.59
CA VAL A 122 -7.22 -28.17 -15.55
C VAL A 122 -8.68 -28.43 -15.15
N ARG A 123 -9.62 -27.64 -15.66
CA ARG A 123 -11.04 -27.73 -15.24
C ARG A 123 -11.66 -29.08 -15.48
N SER A 124 -11.27 -29.79 -16.55
CA SER A 124 -11.74 -31.15 -16.85
C SER A 124 -11.21 -32.21 -15.89
N GLU A 125 -10.14 -31.95 -15.18
CA GLU A 125 -9.54 -32.84 -14.19
C GLU A 125 -10.15 -32.67 -12.80
N LEU A 126 -10.92 -31.58 -12.58
CA LEU A 126 -11.56 -31.30 -11.30
C LEU A 126 -12.79 -32.19 -11.11
N PRO A 127 -13.16 -32.52 -9.85
CA PRO A 127 -14.33 -33.33 -9.55
C PRO A 127 -15.63 -32.77 -10.14
N SER A 128 -16.58 -33.64 -10.44
CA SER A 128 -17.92 -33.22 -10.88
C SER A 128 -18.65 -32.47 -9.75
N GLY A 129 -19.48 -31.51 -10.12
CA GLY A 129 -20.23 -30.69 -9.17
C GLY A 129 -19.50 -29.48 -8.62
N ILE A 130 -18.26 -29.25 -9.07
CA ILE A 130 -17.52 -28.00 -8.72
C ILE A 130 -18.20 -26.77 -9.31
N GLN A 131 -18.35 -25.75 -8.46
CA GLN A 131 -18.79 -24.41 -8.81
C GLN A 131 -17.56 -23.49 -8.93
N GLY A 132 -17.42 -22.83 -10.08
CA GLY A 132 -16.24 -22.02 -10.40
C GLY A 132 -15.22 -22.78 -11.24
N PRO A 133 -13.91 -22.50 -11.14
CA PRO A 133 -13.24 -21.41 -10.38
C PRO A 133 -13.66 -20.01 -10.79
N ALA A 134 -13.88 -19.12 -9.82
CA ALA A 134 -14.14 -17.70 -10.02
C ALA A 134 -12.83 -16.91 -9.79
N PHE A 135 -12.62 -15.84 -10.57
CA PHE A 135 -11.39 -15.04 -10.54
C PHE A 135 -11.69 -13.62 -10.09
N ASN A 136 -10.88 -13.09 -9.21
CA ASN A 136 -10.88 -11.69 -8.83
C ASN A 136 -9.45 -11.12 -9.01
N ASP A 137 -9.23 -10.41 -10.11
CA ASP A 137 -8.00 -9.69 -10.44
C ASP A 137 -8.10 -8.18 -10.14
N GLU A 138 -9.25 -7.72 -9.66
CA GLU A 138 -9.52 -6.36 -9.19
C GLU A 138 -9.38 -6.23 -7.67
N PHE A 139 -8.66 -7.15 -7.05
CA PHE A 139 -8.43 -7.18 -5.60
C PHE A 139 -7.70 -5.93 -5.07
N GLY A 140 -7.04 -5.19 -5.97
CA GLY A 140 -6.32 -3.95 -5.68
C GLY A 140 -7.14 -2.67 -5.72
N ASP A 141 -8.42 -2.70 -6.10
CA ASP A 141 -9.24 -1.50 -6.24
C ASP A 141 -9.39 -0.74 -4.92
N VAL A 142 -9.28 0.60 -4.96
CA VAL A 142 -9.40 1.49 -3.81
C VAL A 142 -10.73 2.23 -3.87
N PHE A 143 -11.53 2.06 -2.81
CA PHE A 143 -12.81 2.75 -2.62
C PHE A 143 -12.59 3.99 -1.75
N GLY A 144 -12.18 5.08 -2.37
CA GLY A 144 -11.79 6.32 -1.67
C GLY A 144 -12.94 7.05 -0.96
N SER A 145 -14.18 6.82 -1.35
CA SER A 145 -15.37 7.43 -0.73
C SER A 145 -16.32 6.35 -0.23
N ILE A 146 -16.66 6.39 1.04
CA ILE A 146 -17.60 5.45 1.67
C ILE A 146 -18.66 6.23 2.41
N TYR A 147 -19.92 5.95 2.10
CA TYR A 147 -21.10 6.50 2.77
C TYR A 147 -21.86 5.39 3.49
N ALA A 148 -22.33 5.66 4.70
CA ALA A 148 -23.20 4.76 5.47
C ALA A 148 -24.61 5.32 5.49
N PHE A 149 -25.56 4.47 5.13
CA PHE A 149 -26.99 4.75 5.18
C PHE A 149 -27.58 4.01 6.38
N THR A 150 -28.11 4.75 7.34
CA THR A 150 -28.83 4.22 8.50
C THR A 150 -30.31 4.51 8.36
N ALA A 151 -31.16 3.72 9.00
CA ALA A 151 -32.59 3.92 8.93
C ALA A 151 -33.21 3.89 10.33
N ASP A 152 -34.11 4.83 10.59
CA ASP A 152 -34.99 4.84 11.75
C ASP A 152 -36.44 4.73 11.27
N GLY A 153 -37.17 3.75 11.80
CA GLY A 153 -38.57 3.48 11.45
C GLY A 153 -38.80 2.78 10.09
N LEU A 154 -37.74 2.52 9.30
CA LEU A 154 -37.81 1.81 8.03
C LEU A 154 -37.21 0.41 8.13
N SER A 155 -37.77 -0.55 7.39
CA SER A 155 -37.17 -1.88 7.28
C SER A 155 -35.86 -1.83 6.51
N PHE A 156 -34.94 -2.78 6.78
CA PHE A 156 -33.67 -2.87 6.08
C PHE A 156 -33.85 -3.13 4.56
N ARG A 157 -34.97 -3.76 4.17
CA ARG A 157 -35.37 -3.92 2.76
C ARG A 157 -35.62 -2.57 2.09
N GLN A 158 -36.41 -1.70 2.75
CA GLN A 158 -36.70 -0.37 2.24
C GLN A 158 -35.43 0.47 2.15
N LEU A 159 -34.57 0.41 3.19
CA LEU A 159 -33.25 1.05 3.14
C LEU A 159 -32.45 0.58 1.95
N ARG A 160 -32.35 -0.74 1.72
CA ARG A 160 -31.64 -1.30 0.57
C ARG A 160 -32.18 -0.79 -0.75
N HIS A 161 -33.49 -0.71 -0.91
CA HIS A 161 -34.12 -0.21 -2.14
C HIS A 161 -33.67 1.21 -2.45
N TYR A 162 -33.71 2.11 -1.45
CA TYR A 162 -33.27 3.50 -1.63
C TYR A 162 -31.75 3.61 -1.89
N VAL A 163 -30.94 2.83 -1.21
CA VAL A 163 -29.49 2.81 -1.47
C VAL A 163 -29.16 2.32 -2.90
N GLU A 164 -29.93 1.34 -3.43
CA GLU A 164 -29.77 0.91 -4.83
C GLU A 164 -30.23 1.99 -5.82
N GLN A 165 -31.22 2.80 -5.50
CA GLN A 165 -31.59 3.97 -6.30
C GLN A 165 -30.46 5.01 -6.29
N VAL A 166 -29.96 5.38 -5.12
CA VAL A 166 -28.80 6.28 -5.00
C VAL A 166 -27.60 5.74 -5.79
N ARG A 167 -27.32 4.43 -5.70
CA ARG A 167 -26.27 3.77 -6.48
C ARG A 167 -26.46 3.93 -7.99
N ALA A 168 -27.68 3.86 -8.47
CA ALA A 168 -27.99 4.05 -9.89
C ALA A 168 -27.78 5.51 -10.32
N ASP A 169 -28.19 6.47 -9.49
CA ASP A 169 -28.19 7.89 -9.81
C ASP A 169 -26.79 8.53 -9.76
N ILE A 170 -25.91 8.06 -8.86
CA ILE A 170 -24.52 8.54 -8.79
C ILE A 170 -23.67 8.11 -10.00
N ARG A 171 -24.12 7.16 -10.82
CA ARG A 171 -23.40 6.74 -12.04
C ARG A 171 -23.17 7.89 -13.05
N SER A 172 -23.94 8.95 -12.94
CA SER A 172 -23.79 10.17 -13.74
C SER A 172 -22.56 11.00 -13.34
N VAL A 173 -21.95 10.75 -12.19
CA VAL A 173 -20.77 11.50 -11.72
C VAL A 173 -19.56 11.17 -12.60
N PRO A 174 -18.88 12.19 -13.16
CA PRO A 174 -17.70 12.00 -13.99
C PRO A 174 -16.57 11.27 -13.24
N ASN A 175 -15.81 10.45 -13.96
CA ASN A 175 -14.68 9.67 -13.41
C ASN A 175 -15.07 8.63 -12.35
N LEU A 176 -16.35 8.34 -12.18
CA LEU A 176 -16.77 7.24 -11.33
C LEU A 176 -16.29 5.91 -11.93
N GLY A 177 -15.64 5.09 -11.11
CA GLY A 177 -15.17 3.75 -11.43
C GLY A 177 -16.15 2.68 -10.99
N LYS A 178 -15.93 2.11 -9.83
CA LYS A 178 -16.67 0.97 -9.27
C LYS A 178 -17.48 1.38 -8.06
N ILE A 179 -18.61 0.72 -7.86
CA ILE A 179 -19.46 0.89 -6.68
C ILE A 179 -19.70 -0.47 -6.05
N GLU A 180 -19.46 -0.60 -4.74
CA GLU A 180 -19.74 -1.79 -3.95
C GLU A 180 -20.71 -1.44 -2.80
N LEU A 181 -21.69 -2.32 -2.55
CA LEU A 181 -22.58 -2.22 -1.41
C LEU A 181 -22.03 -3.07 -0.26
N LEU A 182 -21.93 -2.46 0.92
CA LEU A 182 -21.41 -3.09 2.13
C LEU A 182 -22.57 -3.44 3.06
N GLY A 183 -22.58 -4.67 3.59
CA GLY A 183 -23.59 -5.12 4.55
C GLY A 183 -24.99 -5.30 4.00
N ALA A 184 -25.20 -5.14 2.68
CA ALA A 184 -26.51 -5.39 2.07
C ALA A 184 -26.86 -6.88 2.21
N GLN A 185 -27.87 -7.17 3.03
CA GLN A 185 -28.31 -8.53 3.29
C GLN A 185 -29.13 -9.07 2.13
N ARG A 186 -28.87 -10.34 1.79
CA ARG A 186 -29.67 -11.07 0.80
C ARG A 186 -30.97 -11.51 1.42
N GLU A 187 -32.11 -11.19 0.79
CA GLU A 187 -33.40 -11.70 1.20
C GLU A 187 -33.62 -13.14 0.73
N VAL A 188 -34.29 -13.89 1.56
CA VAL A 188 -34.65 -15.30 1.31
C VAL A 188 -36.07 -15.51 1.83
N ILE A 189 -36.89 -16.29 1.10
CA ILE A 189 -38.16 -16.79 1.58
C ILE A 189 -37.91 -18.22 2.10
N TYR A 190 -38.09 -18.40 3.41
CA TYR A 190 -37.94 -19.70 4.05
C TYR A 190 -39.26 -20.40 4.11
N LEU A 191 -39.30 -21.69 3.72
CA LEU A 191 -40.33 -22.63 4.01
C LEU A 191 -39.87 -23.51 5.17
N ASN A 192 -40.27 -23.18 6.39
CA ASN A 192 -39.89 -23.94 7.57
C ASN A 192 -40.88 -25.10 7.73
N PHE A 193 -40.42 -26.34 7.56
CA PHE A 193 -41.21 -27.54 7.63
C PHE A 193 -41.05 -28.19 9.02
N SER A 194 -42.14 -28.64 9.62
CA SER A 194 -42.04 -29.58 10.72
C SER A 194 -41.94 -31.03 10.16
N ILE A 195 -40.76 -31.62 10.33
CA ILE A 195 -40.47 -32.96 9.82
C ILE A 195 -41.38 -33.99 10.49
N ARG A 196 -41.63 -33.82 11.78
CA ARG A 196 -42.58 -34.70 12.52
C ARG A 196 -43.96 -34.66 11.91
N LYS A 197 -44.45 -33.48 11.53
CA LYS A 197 -45.75 -33.31 10.88
C LYS A 197 -45.79 -33.94 9.49
N LEU A 198 -44.76 -33.76 8.68
CA LEU A 198 -44.63 -34.39 7.35
C LEU A 198 -44.58 -35.91 7.47
N ALA A 199 -43.78 -36.42 8.40
CA ALA A 199 -43.69 -37.86 8.66
C ALA A 199 -45.05 -38.47 9.13
N ALA A 200 -45.77 -37.78 10.04
CA ALA A 200 -47.09 -38.20 10.51
C ALA A 200 -48.14 -38.24 9.39
N LEU A 201 -48.03 -37.36 8.40
CA LEU A 201 -48.91 -37.32 7.22
C LEU A 201 -48.48 -38.27 6.09
N GLY A 202 -47.31 -38.91 6.20
CA GLY A 202 -46.74 -39.75 5.17
C GLY A 202 -46.28 -39.00 3.91
N ILE A 203 -45.94 -37.72 4.06
CA ILE A 203 -45.51 -36.83 2.96
C ILE A 203 -43.98 -36.78 2.90
N ASP A 204 -43.44 -37.13 1.76
CA ASP A 204 -41.98 -36.95 1.49
C ASP A 204 -41.72 -35.46 1.17
N GLN A 205 -40.82 -34.82 1.94
CA GLN A 205 -40.41 -33.42 1.74
C GLN A 205 -39.87 -33.19 0.30
N ARG A 206 -39.20 -34.15 -0.28
CA ARG A 206 -38.66 -34.05 -1.65
C ARG A 206 -39.74 -33.87 -2.70
N GLN A 207 -40.89 -34.55 -2.53
CA GLN A 207 -42.05 -34.40 -3.42
C GLN A 207 -42.64 -32.99 -3.29
N VAL A 208 -42.68 -32.41 -2.08
CA VAL A 208 -43.08 -31.01 -1.86
C VAL A 208 -42.17 -30.06 -2.61
N LEU A 209 -40.83 -30.22 -2.45
CA LEU A 209 -39.85 -29.36 -3.10
C LEU A 209 -39.92 -29.46 -4.62
N GLN A 210 -40.02 -30.66 -5.17
CA GLN A 210 -40.13 -30.90 -6.63
C GLN A 210 -41.42 -30.31 -7.22
N SER A 211 -42.56 -30.43 -6.51
CA SER A 211 -43.83 -29.82 -6.94
C SER A 211 -43.74 -28.33 -7.03
N LEU A 212 -43.11 -27.65 -6.02
CA LEU A 212 -42.94 -26.23 -6.00
C LEU A 212 -41.96 -25.76 -7.11
N GLN A 213 -40.87 -26.51 -7.34
CA GLN A 213 -39.90 -26.24 -8.40
C GLN A 213 -40.57 -26.33 -9.79
N ALA A 214 -41.37 -27.36 -10.04
CA ALA A 214 -42.06 -27.57 -11.30
C ALA A 214 -43.06 -26.45 -11.57
N GLN A 215 -43.78 -25.97 -10.52
CA GLN A 215 -44.76 -24.93 -10.66
C GLN A 215 -44.20 -23.53 -10.95
N ASN A 216 -42.96 -23.25 -10.50
CA ASN A 216 -42.32 -21.97 -10.71
C ASN A 216 -41.26 -21.98 -11.83
N SER A 217 -41.27 -23.00 -12.69
CA SER A 217 -40.29 -23.10 -13.77
C SER A 217 -40.56 -22.09 -14.88
N VAL A 218 -39.50 -21.55 -15.47
CA VAL A 218 -39.58 -20.69 -16.67
C VAL A 218 -39.36 -21.60 -17.87
N THR A 219 -40.46 -21.98 -18.51
CA THR A 219 -40.39 -22.82 -19.68
C THR A 219 -40.94 -22.06 -20.91
N PRO A 220 -40.27 -22.07 -22.06
CA PRO A 220 -40.76 -21.41 -23.26
C PRO A 220 -42.02 -22.13 -23.75
N ALA A 221 -43.11 -21.40 -23.90
CA ALA A 221 -44.39 -21.92 -24.42
C ALA A 221 -44.48 -21.84 -25.94
N GLY A 222 -43.53 -21.22 -26.63
CA GLY A 222 -43.43 -21.13 -28.09
C GLY A 222 -43.89 -19.83 -28.68
N VAL A 223 -43.84 -19.80 -29.99
CA VAL A 223 -44.32 -18.68 -30.82
C VAL A 223 -45.20 -19.25 -31.95
N MET A 224 -46.38 -18.70 -32.12
CA MET A 224 -47.29 -19.06 -33.20
C MET A 224 -47.20 -18.01 -34.29
N GLU A 225 -47.01 -18.47 -35.52
CA GLU A 225 -47.04 -17.62 -36.70
C GLU A 225 -48.46 -17.72 -37.32
N ALA A 226 -49.20 -16.64 -37.24
CA ALA A 226 -50.58 -16.55 -37.72
C ALA A 226 -50.69 -15.51 -38.85
N GLY A 227 -50.40 -15.91 -40.10
CA GLY A 227 -50.38 -15.02 -41.23
C GLY A 227 -49.27 -13.97 -41.09
N PRO A 228 -49.60 -12.64 -41.07
CA PRO A 228 -48.61 -11.59 -40.95
C PRO A 228 -48.15 -11.33 -39.51
N GLU A 229 -48.75 -12.02 -38.52
CA GLU A 229 -48.48 -11.77 -37.11
C GLU A 229 -47.66 -12.89 -36.49
N ARG A 230 -46.76 -12.50 -35.61
CA ARG A 230 -45.98 -13.39 -34.76
C ARG A 230 -46.44 -13.24 -33.32
N ILE A 231 -47.20 -14.23 -32.83
CA ILE A 231 -47.83 -14.23 -31.50
C ILE A 231 -46.97 -15.08 -30.54
N ALA A 232 -46.39 -14.41 -29.54
CA ALA A 232 -45.68 -15.13 -28.46
C ALA A 232 -46.69 -15.74 -27.47
N VAL A 233 -46.58 -17.05 -27.28
CA VAL A 233 -47.36 -17.77 -26.27
C VAL A 233 -46.62 -17.69 -24.94
N ARG A 234 -47.29 -17.33 -23.88
CA ARG A 234 -46.76 -17.26 -22.55
C ARG A 234 -47.59 -18.06 -21.56
N ALA A 235 -46.98 -18.97 -20.85
CA ALA A 235 -47.58 -19.63 -19.69
C ALA A 235 -47.35 -18.75 -18.44
N SER A 236 -48.41 -18.53 -17.67
CA SER A 236 -48.35 -17.83 -16.39
C SER A 236 -48.50 -18.85 -15.23
N GLY A 237 -48.31 -18.45 -13.98
CA GLY A 237 -48.42 -19.30 -12.81
C GLY A 237 -47.16 -19.36 -11.93
N GLN A 238 -46.25 -18.44 -12.18
CA GLN A 238 -45.05 -18.27 -11.37
C GLN A 238 -45.34 -17.53 -10.08
N PHE A 239 -44.56 -17.78 -9.02
CA PHE A 239 -44.72 -17.09 -7.73
C PHE A 239 -44.10 -15.68 -7.82
N SER A 240 -44.84 -14.67 -7.39
CA SER A 240 -44.43 -13.27 -7.35
C SER A 240 -44.26 -12.75 -5.93
N ASN A 241 -44.90 -13.36 -4.96
CA ASN A 241 -44.92 -12.94 -3.55
C ASN A 241 -45.20 -14.14 -2.61
N GLU A 242 -45.17 -13.87 -1.31
CA GLU A 242 -45.42 -14.85 -0.26
C GLU A 242 -46.89 -15.35 -0.25
N GLN A 243 -47.84 -14.50 -0.61
CA GLN A 243 -49.26 -14.83 -0.66
C GLN A 243 -49.53 -15.85 -1.75
N ASP A 244 -48.86 -15.77 -2.88
CA ASP A 244 -48.99 -16.78 -3.93
C ASP A 244 -48.54 -18.17 -3.43
N LEU A 245 -47.48 -18.21 -2.57
CA LEU A 245 -46.98 -19.43 -1.95
C LEU A 245 -47.97 -20.00 -0.93
N GLU A 246 -48.56 -19.14 -0.11
CA GLU A 246 -49.58 -19.57 0.90
C GLU A 246 -50.77 -20.20 0.23
N ALA A 247 -51.17 -19.74 -0.95
CA ALA A 247 -52.32 -20.21 -1.70
C ALA A 247 -52.07 -21.53 -2.46
N VAL A 248 -50.80 -22.01 -2.53
CA VAL A 248 -50.45 -23.21 -3.28
C VAL A 248 -51.13 -24.45 -2.69
N ASN A 249 -51.88 -25.18 -3.51
CA ASN A 249 -52.44 -26.48 -3.17
C ASN A 249 -51.55 -27.60 -3.74
N LEU A 250 -51.04 -28.44 -2.87
CA LEU A 250 -50.18 -29.59 -3.24
C LEU A 250 -51.04 -30.88 -3.15
N ARG A 251 -50.90 -31.72 -4.16
CA ARG A 251 -51.60 -33.04 -4.21
C ARG A 251 -50.61 -34.17 -3.90
N PHE A 252 -50.93 -34.97 -2.88
CA PHE A 252 -50.20 -36.18 -2.53
C PHE A 252 -51.18 -37.36 -2.49
N GLY A 253 -51.07 -38.23 -3.49
CA GLY A 253 -52.04 -39.27 -3.73
C GLY A 253 -53.42 -38.67 -4.04
N ASP A 254 -54.42 -38.95 -3.23
CA ASP A 254 -55.79 -38.43 -3.34
C ASP A 254 -56.10 -37.31 -2.36
N ARG A 255 -55.12 -36.82 -1.61
CA ARG A 255 -55.26 -35.75 -0.63
C ARG A 255 -54.67 -34.43 -1.14
N PHE A 256 -55.31 -33.31 -0.81
CA PHE A 256 -54.86 -31.98 -1.08
C PHE A 256 -54.48 -31.29 0.23
N PHE A 257 -53.34 -30.61 0.24
CA PHE A 257 -52.83 -29.82 1.36
C PHE A 257 -52.44 -28.45 0.85
N ARG A 258 -52.78 -27.42 1.61
CA ARG A 258 -52.22 -26.10 1.38
C ARG A 258 -50.78 -26.09 1.85
N LEU A 259 -49.92 -25.36 1.15
CA LEU A 259 -48.51 -25.20 1.55
C LEU A 259 -48.42 -24.60 2.98
N SER A 260 -49.27 -23.62 3.31
CA SER A 260 -49.38 -23.05 4.64
C SER A 260 -49.75 -24.06 5.76
N ASP A 261 -50.37 -25.19 5.40
CA ASP A 261 -50.66 -26.27 6.37
C ASP A 261 -49.41 -27.14 6.64
N LEU A 262 -48.46 -27.18 5.74
CA LEU A 262 -47.25 -28.01 5.79
C LEU A 262 -46.00 -27.27 6.25
N ALA A 263 -45.90 -25.97 5.95
CA ALA A 263 -44.74 -25.15 6.24
C ALA A 263 -45.16 -23.75 6.69
N THR A 264 -44.36 -23.15 7.54
CA THR A 264 -44.42 -21.72 7.85
C THR A 264 -43.64 -20.96 6.80
N ILE A 265 -44.26 -19.97 6.16
CA ILE A 265 -43.64 -19.17 5.10
C ILE A 265 -43.18 -17.85 5.72
N GLU A 266 -41.88 -17.62 5.68
CA GLU A 266 -41.26 -16.42 6.25
C GLU A 266 -40.28 -15.80 5.31
N ARG A 267 -40.47 -14.52 4.96
CA ARG A 267 -39.47 -13.74 4.25
C ARG A 267 -38.54 -13.08 5.26
N ARG A 268 -37.26 -13.45 5.19
CA ARG A 268 -36.22 -12.96 6.10
C ARG A 268 -34.91 -12.72 5.30
N TYR A 269 -33.87 -12.26 5.99
CA TYR A 269 -32.55 -12.22 5.45
C TYR A 269 -31.85 -13.59 5.57
N ALA A 270 -30.87 -13.82 4.73
CA ALA A 270 -30.07 -15.05 4.77
C ALA A 270 -29.50 -15.30 6.18
N ASP A 271 -29.68 -16.52 6.67
CA ASP A 271 -29.27 -16.99 7.99
C ASP A 271 -28.42 -18.25 7.83
N PRO A 272 -27.09 -18.19 8.15
CA PRO A 272 -26.33 -17.04 8.65
C PRO A 272 -26.09 -15.94 7.60
N PRO A 273 -25.94 -14.66 8.01
CA PRO A 273 -25.58 -13.58 7.10
C PRO A 273 -24.17 -13.77 6.57
N SER A 274 -23.89 -13.26 5.34
CA SER A 274 -22.55 -13.36 4.76
C SER A 274 -21.55 -12.37 5.37
N SER A 275 -22.01 -11.17 5.67
CA SER A 275 -21.28 -10.11 6.36
C SER A 275 -22.23 -9.01 6.82
N LEU A 276 -21.85 -8.29 7.87
CA LEU A 276 -22.64 -7.16 8.38
C LEU A 276 -21.78 -5.89 8.34
N PHE A 277 -22.43 -4.76 8.08
CA PHE A 277 -21.83 -3.44 8.16
C PHE A 277 -22.60 -2.57 9.14
N ARG A 278 -21.88 -1.83 9.99
CA ARG A 278 -22.48 -0.98 11.02
C ARG A 278 -21.73 0.35 11.10
N PHE A 279 -22.45 1.39 11.43
CA PHE A 279 -21.90 2.73 11.64
C PHE A 279 -22.29 3.24 13.03
N ASN A 280 -21.30 3.61 13.86
CA ASN A 280 -21.49 4.02 15.26
C ASN A 280 -22.39 3.06 16.07
N GLY A 281 -22.24 1.74 15.80
CA GLY A 281 -23.02 0.71 16.47
C GLY A 281 -24.42 0.45 15.90
N GLN A 282 -24.86 1.21 14.90
CA GLN A 282 -26.16 1.00 14.23
C GLN A 282 -25.99 0.17 12.96
N PRO A 283 -26.92 -0.76 12.66
CA PRO A 283 -26.93 -1.46 11.37
C PRO A 283 -27.06 -0.46 10.22
N ALA A 284 -26.23 -0.61 9.20
CA ALA A 284 -26.18 0.30 8.07
C ALA A 284 -25.93 -0.46 6.76
N ILE A 285 -26.26 0.18 5.64
CA ILE A 285 -25.81 -0.23 4.32
C ILE A 285 -24.74 0.77 3.87
N GLY A 286 -23.54 0.27 3.59
CA GLY A 286 -22.45 1.09 3.08
C GLY A 286 -22.49 1.17 1.56
N LEU A 287 -22.19 2.35 1.02
CA LEU A 287 -21.97 2.61 -0.39
C LEU A 287 -20.51 3.00 -0.58
N ALA A 288 -19.70 2.08 -1.06
CA ALA A 288 -18.28 2.30 -1.32
C ALA A 288 -18.08 2.63 -2.80
N VAL A 289 -17.40 3.75 -3.08
CA VAL A 289 -17.23 4.31 -4.42
C VAL A 289 -15.74 4.46 -4.73
N ALA A 290 -15.30 3.87 -5.86
CA ALA A 290 -13.95 4.01 -6.39
C ALA A 290 -13.94 4.99 -7.56
N MET A 291 -12.89 5.79 -7.67
CA MET A 291 -12.62 6.65 -8.82
C MET A 291 -11.84 5.88 -9.90
N LYS A 292 -11.98 6.26 -11.16
CA LYS A 292 -11.09 5.80 -12.23
C LYS A 292 -9.66 6.27 -12.01
N GLN A 293 -8.69 5.42 -12.33
CA GLN A 293 -7.27 5.73 -12.17
C GLN A 293 -6.85 6.99 -12.95
N GLY A 294 -5.94 7.78 -12.38
CA GLY A 294 -5.39 8.99 -13.00
C GLY A 294 -6.31 10.22 -12.95
N GLY A 295 -7.45 10.14 -12.27
CA GLY A 295 -8.38 11.26 -12.11
C GLY A 295 -7.95 12.24 -11.00
N ASN A 296 -8.64 13.36 -10.91
CA ASN A 296 -8.51 14.29 -9.80
C ASN A 296 -9.49 13.92 -8.68
N ILE A 297 -8.98 13.33 -7.60
CA ILE A 297 -9.80 12.83 -6.49
C ILE A 297 -10.56 13.93 -5.76
N GLN A 298 -10.00 15.15 -5.67
CA GLN A 298 -10.67 16.28 -5.02
C GLN A 298 -11.88 16.74 -5.84
N ALA A 299 -11.71 16.92 -7.16
CA ALA A 299 -12.82 17.29 -8.04
C ALA A 299 -13.91 16.20 -8.06
N PHE A 300 -13.50 14.93 -8.10
CA PHE A 300 -14.40 13.78 -8.02
C PHE A 300 -15.16 13.76 -6.69
N GLY A 301 -14.46 13.90 -5.56
CA GLY A 301 -15.06 13.88 -4.23
C GLY A 301 -16.07 15.00 -4.04
N THR A 302 -15.75 16.24 -4.49
CA THR A 302 -16.67 17.37 -4.43
C THR A 302 -17.95 17.13 -5.26
N GLN A 303 -17.81 16.61 -6.49
CA GLN A 303 -18.96 16.31 -7.36
C GLN A 303 -19.80 15.16 -6.80
N LEU A 304 -19.14 14.13 -6.26
CA LEU A 304 -19.83 13.00 -5.63
C LEU A 304 -20.58 13.46 -4.38
N GLN A 305 -19.94 14.25 -3.53
CA GLN A 305 -20.58 14.78 -2.31
C GLN A 305 -21.80 15.64 -2.65
N GLN A 306 -21.66 16.57 -3.61
CA GLN A 306 -22.79 17.39 -4.06
C GLN A 306 -23.95 16.53 -4.57
N ARG A 307 -23.65 15.49 -5.37
CA ARG A 307 -24.68 14.59 -5.89
C ARG A 307 -25.36 13.78 -4.78
N ILE A 308 -24.59 13.30 -3.79
CA ILE A 308 -25.14 12.62 -2.61
C ILE A 308 -26.02 13.56 -1.78
N ASP A 309 -25.58 14.80 -1.55
CA ASP A 309 -26.36 15.81 -0.81
C ASP A 309 -27.68 16.12 -1.52
N ASP A 310 -27.66 16.29 -2.85
CA ASP A 310 -28.88 16.49 -3.64
C ASP A 310 -29.84 15.31 -3.48
N LEU A 311 -29.33 14.07 -3.65
CA LEU A 311 -30.14 12.86 -3.51
C LEU A 311 -30.66 12.65 -2.08
N THR A 312 -29.89 13.04 -1.07
CA THR A 312 -30.31 12.94 0.34
C THR A 312 -31.59 13.74 0.60
N THR A 313 -31.79 14.87 -0.10
CA THR A 313 -33.01 15.67 0.02
C THR A 313 -34.27 14.98 -0.56
N GLU A 314 -34.05 14.01 -1.46
CA GLU A 314 -35.14 13.23 -2.08
C GLU A 314 -35.48 11.94 -1.29
N LEU A 315 -34.60 11.55 -0.32
CA LEU A 315 -34.82 10.36 0.51
C LEU A 315 -35.95 10.57 1.53
N PRO A 316 -36.68 9.50 1.90
CA PRO A 316 -37.68 9.56 2.96
C PRO A 316 -37.09 9.97 4.30
N LEU A 317 -37.88 10.67 5.11
CA LEU A 317 -37.55 10.94 6.51
C LEU A 317 -37.23 9.62 7.24
N GLY A 318 -36.18 9.62 8.04
CA GLY A 318 -35.69 8.44 8.76
C GLY A 318 -34.54 7.71 8.09
N ILE A 319 -34.08 8.16 6.92
CA ILE A 319 -32.81 7.71 6.33
C ILE A 319 -31.75 8.80 6.54
N ASP A 320 -30.72 8.46 7.29
CA ASP A 320 -29.56 9.33 7.50
C ASP A 320 -28.38 8.84 6.67
N VAL A 321 -27.68 9.78 6.03
CA VAL A 321 -26.48 9.52 5.22
C VAL A 321 -25.25 10.07 5.92
N HIS A 322 -24.28 9.21 6.19
CA HIS A 322 -23.07 9.57 6.91
C HIS A 322 -21.84 9.30 6.07
N LEU A 323 -20.92 10.26 6.02
CA LEU A 323 -19.60 10.08 5.39
C LEU A 323 -18.69 9.28 6.32
N VAL A 324 -18.37 8.06 5.94
CA VAL A 324 -17.49 7.14 6.69
C VAL A 324 -16.03 7.44 6.40
N SER A 325 -15.66 7.50 5.12
CA SER A 325 -14.31 7.77 4.66
C SER A 325 -14.35 8.64 3.40
N SER A 326 -13.46 9.64 3.35
CA SER A 326 -13.28 10.53 2.19
C SER A 326 -11.80 10.66 1.90
N GLN A 327 -11.35 10.03 0.82
CA GLN A 327 -9.99 10.19 0.33
C GLN A 327 -9.79 11.61 -0.23
N ALA A 328 -10.85 12.26 -0.72
CA ALA A 328 -10.78 13.64 -1.20
C ALA A 328 -10.35 14.60 -0.09
N ASP A 329 -10.92 14.47 1.13
CA ASP A 329 -10.57 15.30 2.29
C ASP A 329 -9.14 15.02 2.77
N VAL A 330 -8.72 13.75 2.72
CA VAL A 330 -7.35 13.35 3.09
C VAL A 330 -6.35 13.97 2.12
N VAL A 331 -6.65 13.89 0.82
CA VAL A 331 -5.80 14.47 -0.24
C VAL A 331 -5.76 15.99 -0.15
N GLU A 332 -6.89 16.64 0.14
CA GLU A 332 -6.94 18.10 0.32
C GLU A 332 -6.01 18.54 1.45
N LYS A 333 -6.09 17.88 2.60
CA LYS A 333 -5.22 18.19 3.76
C LYS A 333 -3.76 17.92 3.45
N ALA A 334 -3.45 16.75 2.84
CA ALA A 334 -2.08 16.38 2.49
C ALA A 334 -1.47 17.35 1.47
N ILE A 335 -2.15 17.62 0.35
CA ILE A 335 -1.67 18.56 -0.69
C ILE A 335 -1.56 19.97 -0.12
N GLY A 336 -2.51 20.41 0.70
CA GLY A 336 -2.45 21.71 1.38
C GLY A 336 -1.20 21.84 2.25
N GLY A 337 -0.90 20.86 3.07
CA GLY A 337 0.29 20.79 3.91
C GLY A 337 1.58 20.82 3.09
N PHE A 338 1.69 20.01 2.06
CA PHE A 338 2.87 19.98 1.18
C PHE A 338 3.03 21.26 0.36
N THR A 339 1.94 21.85 -0.12
CA THR A 339 2.00 23.14 -0.84
C THR A 339 2.51 24.24 0.08
N HIS A 340 2.05 24.27 1.32
CA HIS A 340 2.56 25.21 2.33
C HIS A 340 4.06 24.99 2.61
N ALA A 341 4.48 23.74 2.81
CA ALA A 341 5.89 23.38 2.99
C ALA A 341 6.75 23.75 1.78
N LEU A 342 6.24 23.63 0.55
CA LEU A 342 6.91 24.05 -0.68
C LEU A 342 7.12 25.58 -0.69
N PHE A 343 6.10 26.36 -0.33
CA PHE A 343 6.23 27.82 -0.23
C PHE A 343 7.21 28.24 0.87
N GLU A 344 7.18 27.60 2.04
CA GLU A 344 8.16 27.84 3.10
C GLU A 344 9.58 27.53 2.61
N ALA A 345 9.79 26.40 1.93
CA ALA A 345 11.08 26.02 1.37
C ALA A 345 11.57 27.03 0.33
N ILE A 346 10.71 27.50 -0.58
CA ILE A 346 11.04 28.54 -1.55
C ILE A 346 11.46 29.81 -0.82
N LEU A 347 10.70 30.26 0.18
CA LEU A 347 11.01 31.46 0.96
C LEU A 347 12.37 31.33 1.67
N ILE A 348 12.65 30.22 2.32
CA ILE A 348 13.91 29.95 3.01
C ILE A 348 15.08 30.05 2.02
N VAL A 349 14.96 29.36 0.89
CA VAL A 349 16.00 29.33 -0.15
C VAL A 349 16.22 30.71 -0.75
N LEU A 350 15.18 31.50 -0.96
CA LEU A 350 15.27 32.89 -1.41
C LEU A 350 16.00 33.78 -0.38
N VAL A 351 15.66 33.67 0.89
CA VAL A 351 16.32 34.42 1.98
C VAL A 351 17.81 34.08 2.03
N VAL A 352 18.16 32.78 1.95
CA VAL A 352 19.56 32.34 1.90
C VAL A 352 20.27 32.94 0.68
N SER A 353 19.63 32.93 -0.49
CA SER A 353 20.19 33.47 -1.73
C SER A 353 20.37 35.01 -1.64
N PHE A 354 19.43 35.74 -1.07
CA PHE A 354 19.55 37.23 -0.88
C PHE A 354 20.63 37.59 0.12
N ILE A 355 20.76 36.87 1.21
CA ILE A 355 21.79 37.12 2.23
C ILE A 355 23.18 36.85 1.64
N SER A 356 23.26 35.80 0.80
CA SER A 356 24.54 35.31 0.29
C SER A 356 25.08 36.08 -0.90
N LEU A 357 24.24 36.32 -1.91
CA LEU A 357 24.64 36.92 -3.19
C LEU A 357 24.29 38.44 -3.28
N GLY A 358 23.53 38.93 -2.31
CA GLY A 358 22.95 40.27 -2.37
C GLY A 358 21.67 40.33 -3.22
N ILE A 359 20.92 41.44 -3.11
CA ILE A 359 19.56 41.56 -3.66
C ILE A 359 19.51 41.33 -5.18
N ARG A 360 20.42 41.84 -5.96
CA ARG A 360 20.36 41.76 -7.44
C ARG A 360 20.70 40.35 -7.96
N ALA A 361 21.78 39.77 -7.46
CA ALA A 361 22.19 38.43 -7.85
C ALA A 361 21.19 37.40 -7.31
N GLY A 362 20.72 37.57 -6.07
CA GLY A 362 19.64 36.76 -5.49
C GLY A 362 18.31 36.82 -6.27
N LEU A 363 17.97 37.99 -6.85
CA LEU A 363 16.77 38.12 -7.69
C LEU A 363 16.86 37.32 -8.99
N VAL A 364 18.02 37.17 -9.60
CA VAL A 364 18.22 36.32 -10.79
C VAL A 364 17.95 34.87 -10.45
N VAL A 365 18.51 34.42 -9.32
CA VAL A 365 18.26 33.06 -8.81
C VAL A 365 16.79 32.90 -8.47
N ALA A 366 16.17 33.88 -7.83
CA ALA A 366 14.73 33.86 -7.48
C ALA A 366 13.80 33.66 -8.70
N CYS A 367 14.15 34.32 -9.83
CA CYS A 367 13.40 34.21 -11.08
C CYS A 367 13.59 32.83 -11.76
N SER A 368 14.70 32.14 -11.51
CA SER A 368 14.99 30.84 -12.10
C SER A 368 14.14 29.71 -11.49
N ILE A 369 13.80 29.80 -10.20
CA ILE A 369 13.03 28.77 -9.48
C ILE A 369 11.64 28.54 -10.08
N PRO A 370 10.79 29.54 -10.27
CA PRO A 370 9.46 29.35 -10.87
C PRO A 370 9.52 28.79 -12.30
N LEU A 371 10.54 29.18 -13.07
CA LEU A 371 10.73 28.67 -14.42
C LEU A 371 11.02 27.17 -14.45
N VAL A 372 11.89 26.69 -13.55
CA VAL A 372 12.17 25.26 -13.45
C VAL A 372 10.94 24.50 -12.99
N LEU A 373 10.24 24.97 -11.94
CA LEU A 373 9.01 24.33 -11.44
C LEU A 373 7.92 24.27 -12.52
N ALA A 374 7.74 25.36 -13.27
CA ALA A 374 6.78 25.40 -14.37
C ALA A 374 7.06 24.32 -15.41
N LEU A 375 8.32 24.19 -15.85
CA LEU A 375 8.72 23.16 -16.79
C LEU A 375 8.55 21.73 -16.22
N VAL A 376 8.81 21.55 -14.92
CA VAL A 376 8.59 20.26 -14.24
C VAL A 376 7.11 19.90 -14.20
N PHE A 377 6.20 20.84 -13.94
CA PHE A 377 4.76 20.59 -13.98
C PHE A 377 4.29 20.19 -15.37
N VAL A 378 4.81 20.83 -16.43
CA VAL A 378 4.53 20.40 -17.81
C VAL A 378 4.97 18.97 -18.06
N PHE A 379 6.18 18.62 -17.60
CA PHE A 379 6.67 17.24 -17.70
C PHE A 379 5.79 16.25 -16.93
N MET A 380 5.38 16.59 -15.70
CA MET A 380 4.52 15.72 -14.88
C MET A 380 3.18 15.46 -15.58
N GLU A 381 2.52 16.50 -16.11
CA GLU A 381 1.26 16.36 -16.86
C GLU A 381 1.42 15.47 -18.10
N TYR A 382 2.45 15.73 -18.91
CA TYR A 382 2.72 14.95 -20.13
C TYR A 382 3.05 13.48 -19.83
N SER A 383 3.74 13.22 -18.72
CA SER A 383 4.14 11.87 -18.28
C SER A 383 3.08 11.15 -17.45
N GLY A 384 1.93 11.78 -17.18
CA GLY A 384 0.87 11.22 -16.35
C GLY A 384 1.23 11.09 -14.87
N ILE A 385 2.22 11.88 -14.38
CA ILE A 385 2.60 11.90 -12.97
C ILE A 385 1.68 12.87 -12.24
N THR A 386 0.90 12.36 -11.28
CA THR A 386 -0.04 13.14 -10.48
C THR A 386 0.66 13.92 -9.36
N MET A 387 -0.01 14.94 -8.84
CA MET A 387 0.39 15.59 -7.59
C MET A 387 -0.02 14.70 -6.41
N GLN A 388 0.96 14.13 -5.75
CA GLN A 388 0.78 13.25 -4.59
C GLN A 388 1.97 13.39 -3.64
N ARG A 389 1.88 12.78 -2.47
CA ARG A 389 2.87 12.89 -1.38
C ARG A 389 4.31 12.74 -1.86
N ILE A 390 4.58 11.77 -2.74
CA ILE A 390 5.94 11.46 -3.21
C ILE A 390 6.44 12.49 -4.23
N SER A 391 5.62 12.87 -5.21
CA SER A 391 6.01 13.86 -6.23
C SER A 391 6.20 15.26 -5.63
N LEU A 392 5.34 15.67 -4.68
CA LEU A 392 5.45 16.96 -3.99
C LEU A 392 6.67 17.01 -3.07
N GLY A 393 6.93 15.94 -2.32
CA GLY A 393 8.16 15.83 -1.52
C GLY A 393 9.41 15.84 -2.38
N ALA A 394 9.36 15.18 -3.53
CA ALA A 394 10.45 15.22 -4.52
C ALA A 394 10.72 16.64 -5.04
N LEU A 395 9.68 17.43 -5.28
CA LEU A 395 9.82 18.84 -5.68
C LEU A 395 10.51 19.69 -4.60
N ILE A 396 10.17 19.49 -3.31
CA ILE A 396 10.79 20.20 -2.20
C ILE A 396 12.28 19.82 -2.07
N ILE A 397 12.60 18.53 -2.19
CA ILE A 397 13.99 18.07 -2.18
C ILE A 397 14.75 18.64 -3.37
N ALA A 398 14.16 18.56 -4.56
CA ALA A 398 14.74 19.12 -5.77
C ALA A 398 14.99 20.62 -5.62
N LEU A 399 14.07 21.37 -5.01
CA LEU A 399 14.21 22.82 -4.80
C LEU A 399 15.52 23.19 -4.11
N GLY A 400 15.91 22.46 -3.06
CA GLY A 400 17.19 22.67 -2.37
C GLY A 400 18.41 22.44 -3.27
N LEU A 401 18.25 21.60 -4.30
CA LEU A 401 19.31 21.24 -5.23
C LEU A 401 19.30 22.07 -6.53
N LEU A 402 18.14 22.59 -6.92
CA LEU A 402 17.94 23.36 -8.16
C LEU A 402 18.68 24.72 -8.15
N VAL A 403 18.80 25.30 -6.97
CA VAL A 403 19.37 26.65 -6.80
C VAL A 403 20.87 26.67 -7.11
N ASP A 404 21.53 25.53 -6.95
CA ASP A 404 22.98 25.42 -7.13
C ASP A 404 23.46 25.86 -8.51
N ASP A 405 22.81 25.37 -9.58
CA ASP A 405 23.25 25.67 -10.95
C ASP A 405 23.08 27.16 -11.30
N ALA A 406 21.93 27.73 -10.93
CA ALA A 406 21.69 29.16 -11.13
C ALA A 406 22.65 30.01 -10.29
N MET A 407 22.93 29.59 -9.04
CA MET A 407 23.82 30.29 -8.13
C MET A 407 25.27 30.32 -8.65
N ILE A 408 25.78 29.17 -9.12
CA ILE A 408 27.14 29.06 -9.70
C ILE A 408 27.25 29.97 -10.93
N THR A 409 26.26 29.96 -11.83
CA THR A 409 26.25 30.80 -13.04
C THR A 409 26.25 32.27 -12.68
N VAL A 410 25.39 32.69 -11.76
CA VAL A 410 25.26 34.10 -11.34
C VAL A 410 26.52 34.56 -10.61
N GLU A 411 27.08 33.73 -9.72
CA GLU A 411 28.32 34.03 -9.00
C GLU A 411 29.51 34.23 -9.97
N MET A 412 29.63 33.36 -10.97
CA MET A 412 30.67 33.50 -12.00
C MET A 412 30.48 34.83 -12.80
N MET A 413 29.22 35.17 -13.12
CA MET A 413 28.95 36.46 -13.77
C MET A 413 29.38 37.62 -12.88
N VAL A 414 29.05 37.61 -11.59
CA VAL A 414 29.42 38.66 -10.63
C VAL A 414 30.94 38.78 -10.51
N THR A 415 31.64 37.64 -10.36
CA THR A 415 33.12 37.60 -10.26
C THR A 415 33.79 38.23 -11.49
N ARG A 416 33.24 37.97 -12.69
CA ARG A 416 33.74 38.56 -13.92
C ARG A 416 33.43 40.04 -14.07
N LEU A 417 32.25 40.47 -13.61
CA LEU A 417 31.92 41.90 -13.57
C LEU A 417 32.83 42.67 -12.61
N GLU A 418 33.19 42.07 -11.47
CA GLU A 418 34.16 42.62 -10.53
C GLU A 418 35.58 42.71 -11.14
N SER A 419 35.91 41.81 -12.08
CA SER A 419 37.19 41.83 -12.83
C SER A 419 37.20 42.83 -13.99
N GLY A 420 36.05 43.52 -14.23
CA GLY A 420 35.95 44.59 -15.25
C GLY A 420 35.36 44.13 -16.61
N ASP A 421 34.88 42.89 -16.75
CA ASP A 421 34.25 42.41 -17.97
C ASP A 421 32.88 43.09 -18.16
N SER A 422 32.42 43.23 -19.40
CA SER A 422 31.10 43.67 -19.73
C SER A 422 30.03 42.58 -19.42
N LEU A 423 28.76 42.95 -19.17
CA LEU A 423 27.66 42.02 -18.87
C LEU A 423 27.52 40.89 -19.87
N PRO A 424 27.57 41.10 -21.22
CA PRO A 424 27.51 39.98 -22.18
C PRO A 424 28.75 39.09 -22.13
N GLN A 425 29.95 39.67 -21.89
CA GLN A 425 31.19 38.89 -21.76
C GLN A 425 31.15 38.00 -20.51
N ALA A 426 30.75 38.57 -19.38
CA ALA A 426 30.58 37.85 -18.13
C ALA A 426 29.60 36.66 -18.29
N ALA A 427 28.45 36.87 -18.95
CA ALA A 427 27.45 35.84 -19.20
C ALA A 427 27.96 34.73 -20.13
N THR A 428 28.65 35.05 -21.21
CA THR A 428 29.21 34.03 -22.13
C THR A 428 30.38 33.28 -21.51
N PHE A 429 31.20 33.93 -20.70
CA PHE A 429 32.28 33.29 -19.96
C PHE A 429 31.76 32.33 -18.90
N ALA A 430 30.68 32.69 -18.17
CA ALA A 430 30.06 31.80 -17.21
C ALA A 430 29.68 30.45 -17.85
N TYR A 431 29.13 30.44 -19.07
CA TYR A 431 28.86 29.20 -19.80
C TYR A 431 30.13 28.41 -20.10
N THR A 432 31.16 29.04 -20.68
CA THR A 432 32.39 28.34 -21.11
C THR A 432 33.16 27.71 -19.96
N SER A 433 33.12 28.32 -18.76
CA SER A 433 33.82 27.84 -17.57
C SER A 433 33.01 26.86 -16.73
N THR A 434 31.70 27.03 -16.63
CA THR A 434 30.89 26.28 -15.63
C THR A 434 29.88 25.30 -16.22
N ALA A 435 29.43 25.47 -17.47
CA ALA A 435 28.32 24.67 -18.01
C ALA A 435 28.61 23.17 -18.04
N PHE A 436 29.81 22.75 -18.46
CA PHE A 436 30.16 21.32 -18.53
C PHE A 436 30.40 20.71 -17.13
N PRO A 437 31.16 21.31 -16.21
CA PRO A 437 31.29 20.85 -14.83
C PRO A 437 29.93 20.76 -14.10
N MET A 438 29.04 21.73 -14.31
CA MET A 438 27.68 21.72 -13.75
C MET A 438 26.88 20.54 -14.29
N LEU A 439 26.88 20.34 -15.63
CA LEU A 439 26.14 19.21 -16.23
C LEU A 439 26.64 17.88 -15.70
N THR A 440 27.95 17.69 -15.61
CA THR A 440 28.53 16.45 -15.07
C THR A 440 28.13 16.26 -13.60
N GLY A 441 28.18 17.32 -12.78
CA GLY A 441 27.72 17.28 -11.40
C GLY A 441 26.22 16.94 -11.28
N THR A 442 25.41 17.52 -12.16
CA THR A 442 23.95 17.22 -12.22
C THR A 442 23.72 15.76 -12.63
N LEU A 443 24.42 15.24 -13.66
CA LEU A 443 24.32 13.84 -14.07
C LEU A 443 24.79 12.86 -12.98
N VAL A 444 25.82 13.19 -12.23
CA VAL A 444 26.28 12.40 -11.08
C VAL A 444 25.21 12.39 -9.98
N THR A 445 24.59 13.54 -9.73
CA THR A 445 23.49 13.62 -8.75
C THR A 445 22.29 12.79 -9.20
N VAL A 446 21.89 12.89 -10.46
CA VAL A 446 20.82 12.05 -11.04
C VAL A 446 21.19 10.56 -10.95
N ALA A 447 22.46 10.21 -11.23
CA ALA A 447 22.94 8.83 -11.11
C ALA A 447 22.80 8.29 -9.68
N GLY A 448 22.95 9.13 -8.64
CA GLY A 448 22.71 8.76 -7.25
C GLY A 448 21.27 8.32 -6.97
N PHE A 449 20.29 8.82 -7.74
CA PHE A 449 18.89 8.42 -7.64
C PHE A 449 18.50 7.22 -8.53
N VAL A 450 19.38 6.73 -9.41
CA VAL A 450 19.10 5.59 -10.32
C VAL A 450 18.66 4.32 -9.59
N PRO A 451 19.23 3.94 -8.42
CA PRO A 451 18.74 2.77 -7.68
C PRO A 451 17.30 2.87 -7.25
N ILE A 452 16.78 4.08 -7.07
CA ILE A 452 15.37 4.35 -6.75
C ILE A 452 14.51 4.16 -8.00
N GLY A 453 14.93 4.73 -9.12
CA GLY A 453 14.19 4.70 -10.39
C GLY A 453 14.14 3.32 -11.05
N LEU A 454 15.14 2.47 -10.82
CA LEU A 454 15.24 1.12 -11.39
C LEU A 454 14.91 0.01 -10.36
N ASN A 455 14.38 0.36 -9.21
CA ASN A 455 13.95 -0.60 -8.21
C ASN A 455 12.67 -1.32 -8.68
N SER A 456 12.78 -2.62 -8.96
CA SER A 456 11.68 -3.46 -9.47
C SER A 456 10.71 -3.98 -8.41
N SER A 457 10.76 -3.47 -7.17
CA SER A 457 9.82 -3.84 -6.11
C SER A 457 8.56 -2.96 -6.08
N SER A 458 7.51 -3.39 -5.39
CA SER A 458 6.32 -2.55 -5.16
C SER A 458 6.67 -1.24 -4.41
N ALA A 459 7.64 -1.28 -3.47
CA ALA A 459 8.17 -0.08 -2.86
C ALA A 459 8.92 0.81 -3.86
N GLY A 460 9.59 0.21 -4.87
CA GLY A 460 10.21 0.93 -5.98
C GLY A 460 9.18 1.63 -6.86
N GLU A 461 8.10 0.96 -7.22
CA GLU A 461 6.98 1.56 -7.96
C GLU A 461 6.39 2.75 -7.19
N TYR A 462 6.21 2.59 -5.88
CA TYR A 462 5.71 3.65 -4.98
C TYR A 462 6.61 4.89 -4.97
N VAL A 463 7.94 4.74 -4.99
CA VAL A 463 8.88 5.87 -4.95
C VAL A 463 9.42 6.28 -6.33
N PHE A 464 9.01 5.64 -7.41
CA PHE A 464 9.49 5.91 -8.77
C PHE A 464 9.33 7.38 -9.17
N THR A 465 8.18 7.98 -8.83
CA THR A 465 7.88 9.38 -9.16
C THR A 465 8.87 10.35 -8.52
N MET A 466 9.46 9.99 -7.37
CA MET A 466 10.55 10.76 -6.76
C MET A 466 11.77 10.84 -7.68
N PHE A 467 12.22 9.70 -8.21
CA PHE A 467 13.35 9.67 -9.16
C PHE A 467 13.03 10.50 -10.42
N ALA A 468 11.87 10.27 -11.03
CA ALA A 468 11.48 10.93 -12.28
C ALA A 468 11.42 12.47 -12.12
N VAL A 469 10.75 12.95 -11.06
CA VAL A 469 10.60 14.38 -10.79
C VAL A 469 11.95 15.03 -10.47
N ILE A 470 12.77 14.43 -9.58
CA ILE A 470 14.08 14.99 -9.22
C ILE A 470 15.03 15.00 -10.42
N ALA A 471 15.10 13.90 -11.19
CA ALA A 471 15.99 13.81 -12.33
C ALA A 471 15.67 14.87 -13.39
N VAL A 472 14.39 15.02 -13.74
CA VAL A 472 13.95 16.02 -14.72
C VAL A 472 14.12 17.43 -14.17
N ALA A 473 13.79 17.68 -12.91
CA ALA A 473 13.96 18.97 -12.27
C ALA A 473 15.43 19.42 -12.30
N LEU A 474 16.37 18.55 -11.97
CA LEU A 474 17.82 18.84 -12.02
C LEU A 474 18.31 19.13 -13.44
N LEU A 475 17.88 18.33 -14.45
CA LEU A 475 18.26 18.57 -15.83
C LEU A 475 17.70 19.89 -16.38
N LEU A 476 16.45 20.19 -16.03
CA LEU A 476 15.81 21.47 -16.40
C LEU A 476 16.47 22.64 -15.67
N SER A 477 16.91 22.47 -14.43
CA SER A 477 17.66 23.49 -13.68
C SER A 477 18.95 23.85 -14.41
N TRP A 478 19.71 22.86 -14.86
CA TRP A 478 20.91 23.11 -15.66
C TRP A 478 20.57 23.90 -16.95
N LEU A 479 19.50 23.51 -17.65
CA LEU A 479 19.07 24.22 -18.87
C LEU A 479 18.71 25.68 -18.57
N VAL A 480 17.92 25.93 -17.50
CA VAL A 480 17.53 27.27 -17.05
C VAL A 480 18.76 28.08 -16.65
N ALA A 481 19.71 27.48 -15.94
CA ALA A 481 20.93 28.13 -15.48
C ALA A 481 21.87 28.57 -16.64
N VAL A 482 21.93 27.80 -17.74
CA VAL A 482 22.80 28.14 -18.88
C VAL A 482 22.11 28.98 -19.95
N LEU A 483 20.78 28.95 -20.06
CA LEU A 483 20.05 29.68 -21.08
C LEU A 483 19.29 30.91 -20.56
N PHE A 484 18.51 30.75 -19.47
CA PHE A 484 17.64 31.80 -18.96
C PHE A 484 18.32 32.71 -17.93
N ALA A 485 19.07 32.16 -16.97
CA ALA A 485 19.71 32.93 -15.91
C ALA A 485 20.74 33.95 -16.46
N PRO A 486 21.56 33.64 -17.49
CA PRO A 486 22.47 34.66 -18.09
C PRO A 486 21.74 35.82 -18.72
N LEU A 487 20.61 35.59 -19.41
CA LEU A 487 19.79 36.63 -20.00
C LEU A 487 19.14 37.54 -18.93
N ILE A 488 18.58 36.93 -17.88
CA ILE A 488 18.00 37.66 -16.73
C ILE A 488 19.11 38.46 -16.03
N GLY A 489 20.29 37.83 -15.85
CA GLY A 489 21.46 38.45 -15.23
C GLY A 489 21.96 39.72 -15.95
N VAL A 490 22.00 39.67 -17.29
CA VAL A 490 22.38 40.87 -18.09
C VAL A 490 21.45 42.05 -17.90
N HIS A 491 20.17 41.83 -17.54
CA HIS A 491 19.17 42.88 -17.30
C HIS A 491 19.15 43.37 -15.84
N ILE A 492 19.46 42.53 -14.87
CA ILE A 492 19.32 42.83 -13.43
C ILE A 492 20.66 43.23 -12.78
N LEU A 493 21.77 42.58 -13.18
CA LEU A 493 23.09 42.84 -12.61
C LEU A 493 23.65 44.22 -13.10
N LYS A 494 24.50 44.84 -12.29
CA LYS A 494 25.24 46.06 -12.67
C LYS A 494 26.74 45.81 -12.58
N ALA A 495 27.47 46.36 -13.51
CA ALA A 495 28.91 46.40 -13.42
C ALA A 495 29.35 47.18 -12.16
N SER A 496 30.12 46.55 -11.31
CA SER A 496 30.66 47.16 -10.09
C SER A 496 32.15 46.77 -9.98
N ALA A 497 33.03 47.72 -10.12
CA ALA A 497 34.49 47.51 -10.08
C ALA A 497 35.03 47.65 -8.64
N GLN A 498 34.35 47.17 -7.62
CA GLN A 498 34.87 47.26 -6.25
C GLN A 498 35.38 45.87 -5.79
N HIS A 499 36.66 45.72 -5.66
CA HIS A 499 37.30 44.62 -4.92
C HIS A 499 37.03 44.86 -3.40
N ALA A 500 36.05 44.20 -2.86
CA ALA A 500 35.85 44.19 -1.41
C ALA A 500 36.98 43.33 -0.78
N ALA A 501 37.72 43.92 0.16
CA ALA A 501 38.71 43.19 0.94
C ALA A 501 38.04 41.96 1.66
N PRO A 502 38.76 40.83 1.76
CA PRO A 502 38.18 39.61 2.38
C PRO A 502 37.72 39.91 3.81
N GLY A 503 36.42 39.58 4.10
CA GLY A 503 35.80 39.85 5.38
C GLY A 503 36.51 39.13 6.55
N ARG A 504 36.27 39.60 7.78
CA ARG A 504 36.84 38.96 9.01
C ARG A 504 36.64 37.44 9.09
N TRP A 505 35.47 36.93 8.64
CA TRP A 505 35.14 35.51 8.61
C TRP A 505 36.04 34.74 7.64
N MET A 506 36.26 35.23 6.42
CA MET A 506 37.10 34.57 5.43
C MET A 506 38.56 34.51 5.89
N ARG A 507 39.06 35.57 6.55
CA ARG A 507 40.41 35.54 7.15
C ARG A 507 40.55 34.52 8.27
N GLY A 508 39.48 34.34 9.06
CA GLY A 508 39.40 33.27 10.08
C GLY A 508 39.43 31.86 9.47
N PHE A 509 38.65 31.67 8.43
CA PHE A 509 38.60 30.38 7.68
C PHE A 509 39.95 30.06 7.06
N SER A 510 40.58 31.04 6.36
CA SER A 510 41.91 30.84 5.74
C SER A 510 42.96 30.38 6.75
N ARG A 511 43.03 31.06 7.93
CA ARG A 511 43.94 30.64 9.01
C ARG A 511 43.65 29.20 9.50
N LEU A 512 42.38 28.85 9.64
CA LEU A 512 41.97 27.52 10.09
C LEU A 512 42.32 26.46 9.03
N LEU A 513 42.06 26.76 7.76
CA LEU A 513 42.41 25.90 6.62
C LEU A 513 43.93 25.63 6.55
N VAL A 514 44.75 26.70 6.59
CA VAL A 514 46.22 26.55 6.56
C VAL A 514 46.69 25.71 7.73
N LYS A 515 46.21 25.96 8.96
CA LYS A 515 46.52 25.15 10.14
C LYS A 515 46.08 23.69 10.00
N ALA A 516 44.92 23.44 9.40
CA ALA A 516 44.43 22.09 9.15
C ALA A 516 45.33 21.35 8.10
N LEU A 517 45.78 22.05 7.07
CA LEU A 517 46.68 21.51 6.05
C LEU A 517 48.10 21.23 6.60
N GLU A 518 48.61 22.09 7.47
CA GLU A 518 49.87 21.85 8.19
C GLU A 518 49.79 20.59 9.05
N HIS A 519 48.63 20.34 9.71
CA HIS A 519 48.39 19.19 10.55
C HIS A 519 47.56 18.09 9.83
N ARG A 520 47.77 17.93 8.51
CA ARG A 520 46.98 17.03 7.64
C ARG A 520 46.77 15.60 8.18
N GLY A 521 47.81 15.05 8.87
CA GLY A 521 47.72 13.70 9.46
C GLY A 521 46.68 13.62 10.55
N TRP A 522 46.55 14.67 11.39
CA TRP A 522 45.51 14.76 12.42
C TRP A 522 44.13 14.90 11.81
N VAL A 523 43.95 15.72 10.77
CA VAL A 523 42.66 15.88 10.06
C VAL A 523 42.18 14.54 9.51
N ILE A 524 43.06 13.81 8.80
CA ILE A 524 42.74 12.51 8.24
C ILE A 524 42.45 11.47 9.35
N GLY A 525 43.31 11.43 10.41
CA GLY A 525 43.15 10.51 11.54
C GLY A 525 41.85 10.70 12.31
N ILE A 526 41.48 11.95 12.63
CA ILE A 526 40.25 12.28 13.33
C ILE A 526 39.04 11.93 12.46
N THR A 527 39.10 12.24 11.17
CA THR A 527 37.98 11.90 10.24
C THR A 527 37.76 10.40 10.14
N LEU A 528 38.82 9.61 10.02
CA LEU A 528 38.75 8.14 9.99
C LEU A 528 38.25 7.58 11.33
N LEU A 529 38.69 8.15 12.45
CA LEU A 529 38.20 7.77 13.79
C LEU A 529 36.70 8.05 13.94
N MET A 530 36.24 9.22 13.49
CA MET A 530 34.81 9.58 13.47
C MET A 530 34.02 8.64 12.56
N PHE A 531 34.57 8.26 11.42
CA PHE A 531 33.92 7.32 10.50
C PHE A 531 33.80 5.93 11.12
N ILE A 532 34.85 5.39 11.70
CA ILE A 532 34.81 4.12 12.43
C ILE A 532 33.81 4.21 13.59
N GLY A 533 33.84 5.29 14.35
CA GLY A 533 32.86 5.57 15.42
C GLY A 533 31.43 5.58 14.90
N SER A 534 31.18 6.18 13.73
CA SER A 534 29.85 6.21 13.11
C SER A 534 29.36 4.83 12.68
N LEU A 535 30.25 3.92 12.24
CA LEU A 535 29.88 2.54 11.91
C LEU A 535 29.44 1.75 13.16
N PHE A 536 30.09 1.99 14.30
CA PHE A 536 29.65 1.40 15.58
C PHE A 536 28.37 2.03 16.09
N ALA A 537 28.26 3.35 16.04
CA ALA A 537 27.06 4.09 16.42
C ALA A 537 25.85 3.76 15.52
N GLY A 538 26.08 3.47 14.25
CA GLY A 538 25.04 3.02 13.33
C GLY A 538 24.36 1.72 13.73
N ARG A 539 25.02 0.86 14.55
CA ARG A 539 24.40 -0.34 15.11
C ARG A 539 23.33 -0.05 16.16
N LEU A 540 23.36 1.16 16.75
CA LEU A 540 22.36 1.63 17.72
C LEU A 540 21.10 2.15 17.02
N LEU A 541 21.15 2.44 15.74
CA LEU A 541 19.98 2.85 14.98
C LEU A 541 19.00 1.70 14.83
N GLN A 542 17.74 1.99 15.11
CA GLN A 542 16.65 1.05 14.87
C GLN A 542 16.33 1.03 13.37
N ASN A 543 16.05 -0.16 12.84
CA ASN A 543 15.63 -0.33 11.46
C ASN A 543 14.10 -0.36 11.41
N GLN A 544 13.54 0.46 10.53
CA GLN A 544 12.10 0.50 10.25
C GLN A 544 11.89 0.26 8.74
N PHE A 545 10.76 -0.33 8.35
CA PHE A 545 10.44 -0.45 6.92
C PHE A 545 9.88 0.86 6.39
N PHE A 546 8.61 1.14 6.68
CA PHE A 546 7.97 2.44 6.45
C PHE A 546 7.45 2.98 7.77
N PRO A 547 7.29 4.30 7.94
CA PRO A 547 6.63 4.87 9.12
C PRO A 547 5.12 4.60 9.09
N ASP A 548 4.50 4.66 10.27
CA ASP A 548 3.04 4.68 10.38
C ASP A 548 2.47 5.97 9.79
N SER A 549 1.23 5.93 9.31
CA SER A 549 0.55 7.10 8.77
C SER A 549 0.23 8.12 9.87
N ASP A 550 0.18 9.39 9.48
CA ASP A 550 -0.29 10.52 10.30
C ASP A 550 -1.83 10.63 10.36
N ARG A 551 -2.55 9.80 9.60
CA ARG A 551 -4.01 9.77 9.55
C ARG A 551 -4.63 9.40 10.91
N PRO A 552 -5.82 9.96 11.25
CA PRO A 552 -6.46 9.74 12.54
C PRO A 552 -7.14 8.37 12.68
N GLU A 553 -7.19 7.56 11.62
CA GLU A 553 -7.84 6.26 11.63
C GLU A 553 -7.02 5.20 12.36
N ILE A 554 -7.73 4.33 13.06
CA ILE A 554 -7.22 3.14 13.77
C ILE A 554 -7.90 1.92 13.17
N LEU A 555 -7.14 0.90 12.83
CA LEU A 555 -7.64 -0.42 12.49
C LEU A 555 -7.63 -1.31 13.72
N VAL A 556 -8.75 -1.96 13.96
CA VAL A 556 -8.87 -2.96 15.03
C VAL A 556 -9.36 -4.25 14.41
N ASP A 557 -8.48 -5.24 14.36
CA ASP A 557 -8.80 -6.58 13.89
C ASP A 557 -9.19 -7.46 15.08
N ILE A 558 -10.28 -8.20 14.95
CA ILE A 558 -10.80 -9.13 15.95
C ILE A 558 -10.85 -10.52 15.34
N TYR A 559 -10.12 -11.46 15.92
CA TYR A 559 -10.07 -12.86 15.51
C TYR A 559 -10.71 -13.72 16.58
N MET A 560 -11.88 -14.30 16.29
CA MET A 560 -12.51 -15.32 17.12
C MET A 560 -11.83 -16.69 16.87
N PRO A 561 -12.04 -17.68 17.74
CA PRO A 561 -11.68 -19.05 17.46
C PRO A 561 -12.21 -19.51 16.09
N GLN A 562 -11.44 -20.32 15.36
CA GLN A 562 -11.72 -20.64 13.95
C GLN A 562 -13.02 -21.43 13.71
N ASN A 563 -13.60 -21.99 14.73
CA ASN A 563 -14.92 -22.61 14.72
C ASN A 563 -16.04 -21.63 15.17
N GLY A 564 -15.70 -20.35 15.36
CA GLY A 564 -16.62 -19.31 15.78
C GLY A 564 -17.67 -18.99 14.70
N SER A 565 -18.90 -18.76 15.12
CA SER A 565 -19.97 -18.30 14.23
C SER A 565 -19.90 -16.79 14.02
N ILE A 566 -20.49 -16.30 12.92
CA ILE A 566 -20.63 -14.86 12.67
C ILE A 566 -21.42 -14.15 13.77
N GLU A 567 -22.36 -14.86 14.40
CA GLU A 567 -23.13 -14.33 15.53
C GLU A 567 -22.26 -14.14 16.77
N GLY A 568 -21.35 -15.09 17.06
CA GLY A 568 -20.36 -14.94 18.13
C GLY A 568 -19.42 -13.76 17.89
N THR A 569 -18.99 -13.59 16.65
CA THR A 569 -18.17 -12.43 16.23
C THR A 569 -18.94 -11.12 16.40
N ARG A 570 -20.22 -11.07 15.97
CA ARG A 570 -21.09 -9.91 16.14
C ARG A 570 -21.23 -9.54 17.61
N GLN A 571 -21.54 -10.49 18.49
CA GLN A 571 -21.71 -10.24 19.94
C GLN A 571 -20.40 -9.73 20.58
N THR A 572 -19.26 -10.21 20.17
CA THR A 572 -17.97 -9.73 20.66
C THR A 572 -17.72 -8.31 20.18
N MET A 573 -18.03 -8.01 18.92
CA MET A 573 -17.94 -6.66 18.39
C MET A 573 -18.92 -5.70 19.04
N ASP A 574 -20.16 -6.12 19.34
CA ASP A 574 -21.15 -5.32 20.08
C ASP A 574 -20.60 -4.86 21.44
N ARG A 575 -19.95 -5.79 22.18
CA ARG A 575 -19.32 -5.46 23.47
C ARG A 575 -18.17 -4.47 23.29
N PHE A 576 -17.39 -4.61 22.22
CA PHE A 576 -16.28 -3.70 21.93
C PHE A 576 -16.78 -2.30 21.54
N GLU A 577 -17.80 -2.22 20.69
CA GLU A 577 -18.41 -0.96 20.26
C GLU A 577 -19.08 -0.22 21.42
N ALA A 578 -19.74 -0.95 22.34
CA ALA A 578 -20.34 -0.35 23.53
C ALA A 578 -19.31 0.41 24.38
N ALA A 579 -18.07 -0.05 24.37
CA ALA A 579 -16.97 0.58 25.08
C ALA A 579 -16.35 1.80 24.36
N LEU A 580 -16.66 2.00 23.09
CA LEU A 580 -16.26 3.20 22.32
C LEU A 580 -17.28 4.33 22.48
N LYS A 581 -18.51 3.98 22.85
CA LYS A 581 -19.61 4.94 22.94
C LYS A 581 -19.36 5.95 24.07
N GLY A 582 -19.24 7.23 23.69
CA GLY A 582 -18.96 8.33 24.65
C GLY A 582 -17.48 8.55 24.97
N ASP A 583 -16.55 7.82 24.34
CA ASP A 583 -15.10 8.09 24.48
C ASP A 583 -14.74 9.41 23.79
N ALA A 584 -14.12 10.34 24.53
CA ALA A 584 -13.81 11.68 24.06
C ALA A 584 -12.75 11.71 22.92
N ASP A 585 -11.91 10.67 22.81
CA ASP A 585 -10.90 10.57 21.76
C ASP A 585 -11.48 9.98 20.44
N VAL A 586 -12.72 9.45 20.47
CA VAL A 586 -13.39 8.83 19.31
C VAL A 586 -14.31 9.83 18.63
N LEU A 587 -14.16 10.01 17.32
CA LEU A 587 -15.08 10.82 16.52
C LEU A 587 -16.23 9.99 15.95
N ARG A 588 -15.90 8.86 15.30
CA ARG A 588 -16.86 7.90 14.74
C ARG A 588 -16.16 6.57 14.49
N TRP A 589 -16.92 5.52 14.23
CA TRP A 589 -16.38 4.22 13.81
C TRP A 589 -17.30 3.51 12.83
N SER A 590 -16.72 2.65 12.04
CA SER A 590 -17.43 1.68 11.20
C SER A 590 -16.96 0.28 11.51
N SER A 591 -17.90 -0.68 11.49
CA SER A 591 -17.64 -2.06 11.88
C SER A 591 -18.04 -3.02 10.76
N TYR A 592 -17.18 -3.97 10.51
CA TYR A 592 -17.30 -5.00 9.50
C TYR A 592 -17.27 -6.36 10.18
N VAL A 593 -18.41 -7.09 10.18
CA VAL A 593 -18.52 -8.41 10.81
C VAL A 593 -18.53 -9.47 9.73
N GLY A 594 -17.70 -10.50 9.86
CA GLY A 594 -17.59 -11.59 8.89
C GLY A 594 -16.78 -11.24 7.63
N LYS A 595 -16.23 -10.04 7.54
CA LYS A 595 -15.39 -9.56 6.42
C LYS A 595 -14.53 -8.40 6.92
N GLY A 596 -13.38 -8.14 6.31
CA GLY A 596 -12.63 -6.91 6.52
C GLY A 596 -13.24 -5.71 5.79
N ALA A 597 -12.78 -4.50 6.14
CA ALA A 597 -13.11 -3.28 5.43
C ALA A 597 -12.72 -3.40 3.95
N VAL A 598 -13.49 -2.77 3.07
CA VAL A 598 -13.06 -2.60 1.69
C VAL A 598 -11.82 -1.72 1.67
N ARG A 599 -11.00 -1.88 0.66
CA ARG A 599 -9.75 -1.11 0.52
C ARG A 599 -10.07 0.38 0.36
N PHE A 600 -10.14 1.11 1.46
CA PHE A 600 -10.42 2.56 1.47
C PHE A 600 -9.14 3.41 1.36
N TYR A 601 -7.98 2.78 1.51
CA TYR A 601 -6.67 3.34 1.21
C TYR A 601 -5.75 2.24 0.67
N LEU A 602 -4.77 2.60 -0.16
CA LEU A 602 -4.00 1.65 -0.96
C LEU A 602 -3.22 0.60 -0.14
N PRO A 603 -2.54 0.95 0.99
CA PRO A 603 -1.78 -0.01 1.79
C PRO A 603 -2.60 -0.97 2.64
N LEU A 604 -3.94 -0.93 2.62
CA LEU A 604 -4.75 -1.83 3.44
C LEU A 604 -4.49 -3.30 3.11
N ASP A 605 -4.18 -4.11 4.13
CA ASP A 605 -4.17 -5.57 4.03
C ASP A 605 -5.61 -6.10 4.13
N GLN A 606 -6.25 -6.24 2.95
CA GLN A 606 -7.66 -6.57 2.87
C GLN A 606 -7.93 -8.03 3.25
N GLN A 607 -8.80 -8.25 4.23
CA GLN A 607 -9.23 -9.56 4.69
C GLN A 607 -10.50 -10.01 3.95
N LEU A 608 -10.50 -11.26 3.46
CA LEU A 608 -11.66 -11.85 2.80
C LEU A 608 -12.76 -12.21 3.80
N SER A 609 -13.94 -12.59 3.27
CA SER A 609 -15.08 -13.02 4.10
C SER A 609 -14.72 -14.24 4.94
N ASN A 610 -14.94 -14.11 6.26
CA ASN A 610 -14.65 -15.16 7.22
C ASN A 610 -15.52 -14.97 8.47
N PRO A 611 -16.38 -15.93 8.87
CA PRO A 611 -17.33 -15.76 9.94
C PRO A 611 -16.71 -15.48 11.31
N PHE A 612 -15.49 -15.94 11.58
CA PHE A 612 -14.78 -15.69 12.83
C PHE A 612 -13.88 -14.44 12.83
N TYR A 613 -14.06 -13.55 11.84
CA TYR A 613 -13.29 -12.32 11.73
C TYR A 613 -14.19 -11.08 11.78
N GLY A 614 -13.74 -10.07 12.49
CA GLY A 614 -14.34 -8.75 12.49
C GLY A 614 -13.28 -7.65 12.44
N GLN A 615 -13.63 -6.51 11.85
CA GLN A 615 -12.73 -5.35 11.79
C GLN A 615 -13.49 -4.06 12.10
N LEU A 616 -12.87 -3.18 12.89
CA LEU A 616 -13.37 -1.82 13.10
C LEU A 616 -12.38 -0.83 12.48
N VAL A 617 -12.92 0.21 11.88
CA VAL A 617 -12.18 1.41 11.47
C VAL A 617 -12.67 2.54 12.37
N ILE A 618 -11.83 2.97 13.31
CA ILE A 618 -12.15 4.02 14.27
C ILE A 618 -11.45 5.29 13.84
N VAL A 619 -12.17 6.39 13.74
CA VAL A 619 -11.63 7.72 13.46
C VAL A 619 -11.52 8.49 14.76
N SER A 620 -10.31 8.87 15.15
CA SER A 620 -10.04 9.66 16.35
C SER A 620 -10.14 11.16 16.11
N GLN A 621 -10.17 11.94 17.19
CA GLN A 621 -10.20 13.42 17.13
C GLN A 621 -8.90 14.05 16.59
N GLY A 622 -7.84 13.26 16.41
CA GLY A 622 -6.53 13.70 15.88
C GLY A 622 -5.42 12.71 16.25
N GLY A 623 -4.18 12.98 15.81
CA GLY A 623 -3.06 12.07 15.98
C GLY A 623 -2.74 11.73 17.45
N GLU A 624 -2.71 12.71 18.34
CA GLU A 624 -2.47 12.47 19.77
C GLU A 624 -3.59 11.66 20.44
N ALA A 625 -4.86 11.95 20.07
CA ALA A 625 -6.01 11.19 20.54
C ALA A 625 -5.94 9.75 20.02
N ARG A 626 -5.52 9.56 18.75
CA ARG A 626 -5.28 8.25 18.15
C ARG A 626 -4.29 7.42 18.98
N ASP A 627 -3.14 7.99 19.28
CA ASP A 627 -2.06 7.28 19.96
C ASP A 627 -2.46 6.89 21.41
N ARG A 628 -3.17 7.78 22.13
CA ARG A 628 -3.74 7.46 23.44
C ARG A 628 -4.79 6.35 23.34
N LEU A 629 -5.67 6.42 22.34
CA LEU A 629 -6.73 5.44 22.14
C LEU A 629 -6.17 4.06 21.79
N ILE A 630 -5.15 3.98 20.91
CA ILE A 630 -4.47 2.73 20.56
C ILE A 630 -3.96 2.02 21.83
N GLU A 631 -3.30 2.75 22.74
CA GLU A 631 -2.74 2.15 23.93
C GLU A 631 -3.82 1.64 24.90
N ARG A 632 -4.92 2.41 25.07
CA ARG A 632 -6.09 1.96 25.87
C ARG A 632 -6.74 0.72 25.27
N LEU A 633 -6.92 0.68 23.93
CA LEU A 633 -7.53 -0.46 23.25
C LEU A 633 -6.65 -1.71 23.34
N ARG A 634 -5.32 -1.57 23.19
CA ARG A 634 -4.38 -2.67 23.37
C ARG A 634 -4.43 -3.24 24.78
N GLN A 635 -4.49 -2.37 25.80
CA GLN A 635 -4.63 -2.81 27.19
C GLN A 635 -5.95 -3.54 27.39
N ARG A 636 -7.06 -3.01 26.85
CA ARG A 636 -8.38 -3.65 26.96
C ARG A 636 -8.42 -5.04 26.33
N PHE A 637 -7.76 -5.27 25.18
CA PHE A 637 -7.66 -6.61 24.61
C PHE A 637 -6.99 -7.60 25.55
N ARG A 638 -5.94 -7.17 26.27
CA ARG A 638 -5.25 -8.04 27.24
C ARG A 638 -6.11 -8.36 28.45
N ASP A 639 -6.88 -7.39 28.93
CA ASP A 639 -7.56 -7.50 30.22
C ASP A 639 -8.98 -8.08 30.09
N ASP A 640 -9.75 -7.68 29.05
CA ASP A 640 -11.18 -7.94 28.95
C ASP A 640 -11.55 -9.01 27.89
N TYR A 641 -10.65 -9.32 26.95
CA TYR A 641 -10.94 -10.20 25.80
C TYR A 641 -10.04 -11.45 25.76
N VAL A 642 -10.09 -12.23 26.84
CA VAL A 642 -9.34 -13.49 26.92
C VAL A 642 -9.88 -14.49 25.88
N GLY A 643 -8.98 -15.11 25.11
CA GLY A 643 -9.34 -16.07 24.04
C GLY A 643 -9.77 -15.43 22.72
N VAL A 644 -9.73 -14.11 22.62
CA VAL A 644 -9.95 -13.36 21.37
C VAL A 644 -8.62 -12.80 20.88
N GLY A 645 -8.27 -13.04 19.62
CA GLY A 645 -7.11 -12.40 19.00
C GLY A 645 -7.43 -10.96 18.66
N GLY A 646 -6.63 -10.01 19.11
CA GLY A 646 -6.82 -8.59 18.83
C GLY A 646 -5.58 -7.92 18.26
N TYR A 647 -5.73 -7.14 17.20
CA TYR A 647 -4.67 -6.32 16.67
C TYR A 647 -5.13 -4.87 16.45
N VAL A 648 -4.54 -3.96 17.23
CA VAL A 648 -4.85 -2.53 17.17
C VAL A 648 -3.65 -1.81 16.59
N GLN A 649 -3.85 -1.13 15.46
CA GLN A 649 -2.78 -0.46 14.72
C GLN A 649 -3.25 0.85 14.10
N PRO A 650 -2.35 1.83 13.94
CA PRO A 650 -2.59 2.96 13.02
C PRO A 650 -2.56 2.47 11.57
N LEU A 651 -2.95 3.32 10.63
CA LEU A 651 -2.77 3.01 9.21
C LEU A 651 -1.27 2.99 8.85
N ASN A 652 -0.88 2.09 7.98
CA ASN A 652 0.50 1.97 7.49
C ASN A 652 0.72 2.79 6.21
N MET A 653 1.95 3.21 5.94
CA MET A 653 2.37 3.76 4.66
C MET A 653 3.13 2.73 3.83
N GLY A 654 3.21 2.94 2.51
CA GLY A 654 3.92 2.06 1.59
C GLY A 654 3.18 0.74 1.30
N PRO A 655 3.86 -0.29 0.79
CA PRO A 655 3.22 -1.58 0.49
C PRO A 655 2.65 -2.26 1.74
N PRO A 656 1.51 -2.99 1.62
CA PRO A 656 0.90 -3.65 2.75
C PRO A 656 1.82 -4.73 3.37
N VAL A 657 1.93 -4.73 4.70
CA VAL A 657 2.78 -5.66 5.47
C VAL A 657 1.94 -6.61 6.32
N GLY A 658 0.74 -6.18 6.74
CA GLY A 658 -0.06 -6.88 7.72
C GLY A 658 0.56 -6.83 9.12
N TRP A 659 0.62 -7.96 9.81
CA TRP A 659 1.23 -8.03 11.14
C TRP A 659 2.74 -7.79 11.11
N PRO A 660 3.30 -7.03 12.05
CA PRO A 660 4.69 -6.59 12.01
C PRO A 660 5.70 -7.73 12.22
N VAL A 661 5.39 -8.69 13.09
CA VAL A 661 6.22 -9.87 13.35
C VAL A 661 5.45 -11.11 12.91
N GLN A 662 6.04 -11.86 12.01
CA GLN A 662 5.48 -13.11 11.50
C GLN A 662 6.57 -14.16 11.38
N TYR A 663 6.22 -15.40 11.77
CA TYR A 663 7.02 -16.58 11.52
C TYR A 663 6.15 -17.65 10.89
N ARG A 664 6.61 -18.24 9.80
CA ARG A 664 5.92 -19.30 9.08
C ARG A 664 6.59 -20.63 9.35
N VAL A 665 5.84 -21.57 9.90
CA VAL A 665 6.27 -22.96 10.08
C VAL A 665 5.63 -23.78 8.96
N SER A 666 6.44 -24.38 8.12
CA SER A 666 5.99 -25.16 6.96
C SER A 666 6.51 -26.58 7.00
N GLY A 667 5.72 -27.53 6.54
CA GLY A 667 6.10 -28.94 6.46
C GLY A 667 5.04 -29.81 5.79
N PRO A 668 5.33 -31.08 5.52
CA PRO A 668 4.42 -31.95 4.77
C PRO A 668 3.21 -32.45 5.58
N ASP A 669 3.36 -32.61 6.89
CA ASP A 669 2.32 -33.15 7.77
C ASP A 669 1.67 -32.08 8.61
N ILE A 670 0.33 -32.01 8.59
CA ILE A 670 -0.48 -30.96 9.22
C ILE A 670 -0.29 -30.98 10.75
N GLU A 671 -0.35 -32.14 11.39
CA GLU A 671 -0.28 -32.26 12.83
C GLU A 671 1.14 -31.94 13.37
N GLN A 672 2.16 -32.34 12.61
CA GLN A 672 3.53 -31.96 12.97
C GLN A 672 3.78 -30.46 12.77
N VAL A 673 3.31 -29.85 11.70
CA VAL A 673 3.41 -28.39 11.49
C VAL A 673 2.75 -27.65 12.66
N ARG A 674 1.58 -28.12 13.09
CA ARG A 674 0.84 -27.58 14.24
C ARG A 674 1.63 -27.71 15.54
N SER A 675 2.16 -28.90 15.83
CA SER A 675 3.00 -29.12 17.03
C SER A 675 4.24 -28.23 17.05
N GLN A 676 4.95 -28.10 15.91
CA GLN A 676 6.12 -27.23 15.79
C GLN A 676 5.75 -25.75 15.90
N ALA A 677 4.62 -25.33 15.34
CA ALA A 677 4.13 -23.97 15.47
C ALA A 677 3.81 -23.60 16.93
N MET A 678 3.20 -24.51 17.70
CA MET A 678 2.93 -24.31 19.12
C MET A 678 4.23 -24.22 19.93
N ALA A 679 5.22 -25.06 19.62
CA ALA A 679 6.53 -24.98 20.28
C ALA A 679 7.26 -23.68 19.99
N LEU A 680 7.21 -23.19 18.72
CA LEU A 680 7.78 -21.89 18.36
C LEU A 680 7.02 -20.73 19.03
N ALA A 681 5.69 -20.80 19.12
CA ALA A 681 4.88 -19.79 19.79
C ALA A 681 5.25 -19.63 21.27
N ALA A 682 5.53 -20.74 21.98
CA ALA A 682 5.98 -20.70 23.38
C ALA A 682 7.33 -19.96 23.52
N ILE A 683 8.22 -20.08 22.53
CA ILE A 683 9.50 -19.33 22.51
C ILE A 683 9.22 -17.82 22.29
N LEU A 684 8.29 -17.48 21.41
CA LEU A 684 7.93 -16.10 21.14
C LEU A 684 7.27 -15.46 22.38
N ASP A 685 6.30 -16.12 22.99
CA ASP A 685 5.55 -15.63 24.16
C ASP A 685 6.46 -15.41 25.41
N ALA A 686 7.59 -16.09 25.47
CA ALA A 686 8.58 -15.87 26.54
C ALA A 686 9.27 -14.48 26.46
N ASN A 687 9.18 -13.78 25.35
CA ASN A 687 9.80 -12.46 25.17
C ASN A 687 8.87 -11.34 25.68
N PRO A 688 9.30 -10.48 26.61
CA PRO A 688 8.44 -9.44 27.19
C PRO A 688 8.01 -8.34 26.24
N HIS A 689 8.64 -8.23 25.07
CA HIS A 689 8.29 -7.26 24.03
C HIS A 689 7.28 -7.80 23.01
N ILE A 690 6.90 -9.06 23.11
CA ILE A 690 5.84 -9.66 22.29
C ILE A 690 4.51 -9.49 23.03
N GLY A 691 3.50 -9.04 22.27
CA GLY A 691 2.13 -9.09 22.72
C GLY A 691 1.54 -10.48 22.52
N GLN A 692 0.24 -10.54 22.29
CA GLN A 692 -0.42 -11.82 22.00
C GLN A 692 0.13 -12.44 20.72
N VAL A 693 0.50 -13.72 20.77
CA VAL A 693 0.80 -14.54 19.59
C VAL A 693 -0.49 -15.19 19.12
N ILE A 694 -0.85 -14.98 17.87
CA ILE A 694 -2.00 -15.63 17.23
C ILE A 694 -1.55 -16.48 16.04
N TYR A 695 -2.37 -17.49 15.74
CA TYR A 695 -2.15 -18.41 14.62
C TYR A 695 -3.14 -18.05 13.48
N ASP A 696 -2.73 -18.16 12.23
CA ASP A 696 -3.67 -18.08 11.12
C ASP A 696 -4.59 -19.31 11.05
N TRP A 697 -4.15 -20.45 11.56
CA TRP A 697 -4.95 -21.62 11.85
C TRP A 697 -4.22 -22.53 12.85
N ASN A 698 -4.93 -23.14 13.76
CA ASN A 698 -4.38 -24.08 14.75
C ASN A 698 -5.46 -24.89 15.49
N GLU A 699 -6.61 -24.26 15.78
CA GLU A 699 -7.61 -24.86 16.67
C GLU A 699 -8.49 -25.84 15.88
N PRO A 700 -8.59 -27.12 16.31
CA PRO A 700 -9.54 -28.04 15.69
C PRO A 700 -10.96 -27.65 16.04
N GLY A 701 -11.83 -27.73 15.04
CA GLY A 701 -13.27 -27.54 15.18
C GLY A 701 -13.99 -28.80 15.55
N LYS A 702 -15.11 -28.68 16.26
CA LYS A 702 -15.97 -29.79 16.61
C LYS A 702 -16.87 -30.14 15.43
N VAL A 703 -16.82 -31.40 14.99
CA VAL A 703 -17.64 -31.92 13.90
C VAL A 703 -18.55 -33.04 14.43
N LEU A 704 -19.81 -33.02 14.02
CA LEU A 704 -20.72 -34.10 14.23
C LEU A 704 -20.67 -35.03 13.02
N LYS A 705 -19.98 -36.17 13.15
CA LYS A 705 -19.88 -37.16 12.12
C LYS A 705 -21.05 -38.14 12.17
N ILE A 706 -21.63 -38.41 11.00
CA ILE A 706 -22.75 -39.35 10.82
C ILE A 706 -22.23 -40.47 9.94
N ASP A 707 -21.86 -41.59 10.56
CA ASP A 707 -21.39 -42.75 9.85
C ASP A 707 -22.58 -43.62 9.42
N ILE A 708 -22.78 -43.72 8.10
CA ILE A 708 -23.90 -44.39 7.47
C ILE A 708 -23.51 -45.85 7.14
N ALA A 709 -24.21 -46.79 7.71
CA ALA A 709 -24.07 -48.21 7.37
C ALA A 709 -24.78 -48.50 6.02
N GLN A 710 -24.00 -48.48 4.95
CA GLN A 710 -24.50 -48.55 3.57
C GLN A 710 -25.37 -49.80 3.28
N ASP A 711 -25.04 -50.94 3.90
CA ASP A 711 -25.82 -52.14 3.74
C ASP A 711 -27.23 -52.03 4.33
N LYS A 712 -27.36 -51.40 5.48
CA LYS A 712 -28.64 -51.12 6.10
C LYS A 712 -29.47 -50.09 5.33
N VAL A 713 -28.80 -49.00 4.85
CA VAL A 713 -29.48 -47.96 4.08
C VAL A 713 -30.10 -48.55 2.80
N ARG A 714 -29.34 -49.37 2.08
CA ARG A 714 -29.86 -50.06 0.87
C ARG A 714 -31.05 -50.97 1.13
N GLN A 715 -31.13 -51.62 2.30
CA GLN A 715 -32.30 -52.42 2.69
C GLN A 715 -33.57 -51.55 2.80
N PHE A 716 -33.44 -50.28 3.15
CA PHE A 716 -34.55 -49.32 3.19
C PHE A 716 -34.81 -48.64 1.84
N GLY A 717 -34.09 -49.02 0.77
CA GLY A 717 -34.21 -48.39 -0.56
C GLY A 717 -33.65 -46.97 -0.64
N LEU A 718 -32.77 -46.60 0.29
CA LEU A 718 -32.11 -45.30 0.34
C LEU A 718 -30.64 -45.38 -0.10
N SER A 719 -30.09 -44.30 -0.61
CA SER A 719 -28.67 -44.12 -0.84
C SER A 719 -28.05 -43.17 0.20
N SER A 720 -26.72 -43.16 0.30
CA SER A 720 -26.00 -42.18 1.12
C SER A 720 -26.26 -40.74 0.64
N GLU A 721 -26.48 -40.55 -0.66
CA GLU A 721 -26.84 -39.28 -1.26
C GLU A 721 -28.19 -38.78 -0.78
N ASP A 722 -29.23 -39.70 -0.76
CA ASP A 722 -30.55 -39.36 -0.25
C ASP A 722 -30.49 -38.89 1.20
N VAL A 723 -29.74 -39.60 2.04
CA VAL A 723 -29.56 -39.24 3.46
C VAL A 723 -28.87 -37.90 3.60
N ALA A 724 -27.78 -37.66 2.84
CA ALA A 724 -27.06 -36.41 2.86
C ALA A 724 -27.93 -35.23 2.39
N GLN A 725 -28.72 -35.40 1.33
CA GLN A 725 -29.66 -34.37 0.85
C GLN A 725 -30.73 -34.05 1.87
N ILE A 726 -31.27 -35.02 2.55
CA ILE A 726 -32.27 -34.83 3.63
C ILE A 726 -31.63 -34.09 4.78
N LEU A 727 -30.46 -34.50 5.25
CA LEU A 727 -29.71 -33.83 6.31
C LEU A 727 -29.38 -32.37 5.95
N ASN A 728 -28.90 -32.13 4.73
CA ASN A 728 -28.62 -30.75 4.25
C ASN A 728 -29.86 -29.88 4.21
N SER A 729 -30.97 -30.47 3.70
CA SER A 729 -32.24 -29.73 3.65
C SER A 729 -32.78 -29.38 5.05
N LEU A 730 -32.49 -30.24 6.03
CA LEU A 730 -32.86 -30.00 7.42
C LEU A 730 -32.05 -28.91 8.08
N VAL A 731 -30.75 -29.06 8.05
CA VAL A 731 -29.81 -28.22 8.83
C VAL A 731 -29.56 -26.87 8.14
N SER A 732 -29.16 -26.89 6.88
CA SER A 732 -28.80 -25.70 6.12
C SER A 732 -29.93 -25.14 5.27
N GLY A 733 -30.84 -25.99 4.86
CA GLY A 733 -31.87 -25.70 3.88
C GLY A 733 -31.39 -25.92 2.44
N THR A 734 -32.36 -26.18 1.57
CA THR A 734 -32.14 -26.39 0.14
C THR A 734 -32.92 -25.35 -0.66
N THR A 735 -32.23 -24.65 -1.58
CA THR A 735 -32.92 -23.74 -2.51
C THR A 735 -33.80 -24.53 -3.45
N ILE A 736 -35.10 -24.24 -3.43
CA ILE A 736 -36.14 -24.90 -4.24
C ILE A 736 -36.21 -24.24 -5.60
N THR A 737 -36.41 -22.92 -5.61
CA THR A 737 -36.60 -22.08 -6.78
C THR A 737 -36.34 -20.63 -6.39
N GLN A 738 -36.56 -19.70 -7.31
CA GLN A 738 -36.40 -18.26 -7.06
C GLN A 738 -37.70 -17.50 -7.38
N VAL A 739 -38.16 -16.70 -6.42
CA VAL A 739 -39.27 -15.79 -6.59
C VAL A 739 -38.77 -14.49 -7.20
N ARG A 740 -39.47 -13.95 -8.18
CA ARG A 740 -39.14 -12.71 -8.89
C ARG A 740 -39.88 -11.55 -8.25
N ASP A 741 -39.12 -10.69 -7.59
CA ASP A 741 -39.68 -9.47 -6.99
C ASP A 741 -38.95 -8.26 -7.64
N SER A 742 -39.57 -7.68 -8.66
CA SER A 742 -39.00 -6.59 -9.44
C SER A 742 -37.65 -6.97 -10.06
N THR A 743 -36.56 -6.32 -9.66
CA THR A 743 -35.18 -6.60 -10.13
C THR A 743 -34.50 -7.68 -9.31
N TYR A 744 -35.10 -8.15 -8.21
CA TYR A 744 -34.49 -9.12 -7.32
C TYR A 744 -34.97 -10.54 -7.62
N LEU A 745 -34.02 -11.48 -7.55
CA LEU A 745 -34.30 -12.92 -7.50
C LEU A 745 -34.13 -13.38 -6.07
N ILE A 746 -35.23 -13.73 -5.43
CA ILE A 746 -35.28 -14.13 -4.02
C ILE A 746 -35.37 -15.63 -3.95
N ASP A 747 -34.38 -16.26 -3.32
CA ASP A 747 -34.35 -17.69 -3.17
C ASP A 747 -35.49 -18.15 -2.24
N LEU A 748 -36.18 -19.19 -2.69
CA LEU A 748 -37.14 -19.96 -1.88
C LEU A 748 -36.37 -21.14 -1.31
N VAL A 749 -36.19 -21.17 0.02
CA VAL A 749 -35.41 -22.18 0.71
C VAL A 749 -36.25 -23.02 1.61
N GLY A 750 -36.30 -24.31 1.37
CA GLY A 750 -36.92 -25.26 2.25
C GLY A 750 -35.99 -25.75 3.35
N ARG A 751 -36.39 -25.65 4.61
CA ARG A 751 -35.61 -26.12 5.77
C ARG A 751 -36.52 -26.60 6.90
N ALA A 752 -35.92 -27.29 7.88
CA ALA A 752 -36.69 -27.66 9.09
C ALA A 752 -37.00 -26.43 9.98
N ASP A 753 -38.02 -26.55 10.81
CA ASP A 753 -38.31 -25.57 11.86
C ASP A 753 -37.12 -25.36 12.79
N SER A 754 -36.97 -24.16 13.37
CA SER A 754 -35.84 -23.78 14.24
C SER A 754 -35.59 -24.78 15.37
N ASP A 755 -36.65 -25.28 15.99
CA ASP A 755 -36.59 -26.23 17.12
C ASP A 755 -36.10 -27.60 16.70
N GLU A 756 -36.32 -27.99 15.44
CA GLU A 756 -35.88 -29.26 14.89
C GLU A 756 -34.48 -29.25 14.36
N ARG A 757 -33.93 -28.10 13.93
CA ARG A 757 -32.57 -27.98 13.35
C ARG A 757 -31.49 -27.59 14.34
N SER A 758 -31.82 -27.04 15.50
CA SER A 758 -30.84 -26.52 16.47
C SER A 758 -30.38 -27.53 17.52
N SER A 759 -30.96 -28.75 17.54
CA SER A 759 -30.66 -29.77 18.55
C SER A 759 -30.11 -31.06 17.93
N VAL A 760 -28.93 -31.48 18.42
CA VAL A 760 -28.34 -32.78 18.05
C VAL A 760 -29.27 -33.96 18.46
N GLN A 761 -30.00 -33.79 19.56
CA GLN A 761 -30.97 -34.78 19.99
C GLN A 761 -32.10 -34.99 18.96
N THR A 762 -32.52 -33.90 18.32
CA THR A 762 -33.52 -33.95 17.25
C THR A 762 -32.96 -34.64 16.01
N LEU A 763 -31.68 -34.39 15.64
CA LEU A 763 -31.03 -35.14 14.56
C LEU A 763 -30.93 -36.63 14.86
N ALA A 764 -30.63 -37.04 16.08
CA ALA A 764 -30.59 -38.44 16.48
C ALA A 764 -31.95 -39.14 16.33
N ASN A 765 -33.02 -38.45 16.63
CA ASN A 765 -34.39 -38.96 16.53
C ASN A 765 -35.07 -38.71 15.16
N LEU A 766 -34.30 -38.26 14.19
CA LEU A 766 -34.81 -37.91 12.87
C LEU A 766 -35.43 -39.10 12.18
N GLN A 767 -36.64 -38.93 11.66
CA GLN A 767 -37.34 -39.95 10.86
C GLN A 767 -37.05 -39.68 9.36
N ILE A 768 -36.36 -40.60 8.74
CA ILE A 768 -35.98 -40.51 7.31
C ILE A 768 -37.08 -41.16 6.49
N PRO A 769 -37.76 -40.47 5.56
CA PRO A 769 -38.74 -41.07 4.68
C PRO A 769 -38.10 -42.03 3.68
N THR A 770 -38.70 -43.21 3.52
CA THR A 770 -38.26 -44.21 2.53
C THR A 770 -39.14 -44.12 1.27
N PRO A 771 -38.64 -44.59 0.10
CA PRO A 771 -39.44 -44.64 -1.13
C PRO A 771 -40.71 -45.45 -1.02
N GLY A 772 -40.79 -46.35 -0.07
CA GLY A 772 -41.98 -47.18 0.23
C GLY A 772 -43.03 -46.47 1.07
N GLY A 773 -42.85 -45.17 1.42
CA GLY A 773 -43.81 -44.38 2.22
C GLY A 773 -43.75 -44.62 3.74
N ALA A 774 -42.86 -45.49 4.23
CA ALA A 774 -42.55 -45.64 5.65
C ALA A 774 -41.44 -44.65 6.08
N SER A 775 -41.38 -44.31 7.37
CA SER A 775 -40.28 -43.56 7.95
C SER A 775 -39.42 -44.45 8.83
N VAL A 776 -38.10 -44.24 8.76
CA VAL A 776 -37.11 -45.01 9.53
C VAL A 776 -36.24 -44.07 10.34
N PRO A 777 -36.00 -44.33 11.65
CA PRO A 777 -35.11 -43.53 12.44
C PRO A 777 -33.69 -43.52 11.86
N LEU A 778 -33.02 -42.34 11.84
CA LEU A 778 -31.65 -42.21 11.39
C LEU A 778 -30.72 -43.21 12.11
N LEU A 779 -30.88 -43.39 13.41
CA LEU A 779 -30.08 -44.30 14.22
C LEU A 779 -30.27 -45.78 13.89
N ALA A 780 -31.26 -46.17 13.07
CA ALA A 780 -31.39 -47.54 12.61
C ALA A 780 -30.29 -47.98 11.64
N PHE A 781 -29.71 -47.03 10.92
CA PHE A 781 -28.68 -47.27 9.92
C PHE A 781 -27.48 -46.32 10.01
N ALA A 782 -27.45 -45.35 10.96
CA ALA A 782 -26.34 -44.44 11.15
C ALA A 782 -25.91 -44.37 12.61
N THR A 783 -24.64 -44.02 12.85
CA THR A 783 -24.07 -43.74 14.16
C THR A 783 -23.58 -42.30 14.19
N LEU A 784 -23.83 -41.59 15.31
CA LEU A 784 -23.40 -40.24 15.51
C LEU A 784 -22.20 -40.22 16.47
N SER A 785 -21.12 -39.56 16.07
CA SER A 785 -19.94 -39.36 16.90
C SER A 785 -19.48 -37.90 16.79
N TYR A 786 -18.88 -37.39 17.89
CA TYR A 786 -18.19 -36.12 17.84
C TYR A 786 -16.71 -36.38 17.52
N GLU A 787 -16.24 -35.73 16.49
CA GLU A 787 -14.83 -35.71 16.12
C GLU A 787 -14.28 -34.27 16.14
N GLN A 788 -12.95 -34.19 16.18
CA GLN A 788 -12.26 -32.90 16.04
C GLN A 788 -11.53 -32.90 14.70
N GLU A 789 -11.84 -31.94 13.85
CA GLU A 789 -11.20 -31.76 12.55
C GLU A 789 -10.64 -30.35 12.44
N GLN A 790 -9.61 -30.17 11.62
CA GLN A 790 -9.14 -28.84 11.30
C GLN A 790 -10.24 -28.10 10.49
N PRO A 791 -10.71 -26.91 10.92
CA PRO A 791 -11.74 -26.19 10.19
C PRO A 791 -11.22 -25.60 8.88
N LEU A 792 -9.93 -25.28 8.84
CA LEU A 792 -9.25 -24.78 7.65
C LEU A 792 -7.76 -25.13 7.69
N VAL A 793 -7.14 -25.16 6.51
CA VAL A 793 -5.69 -25.34 6.35
C VAL A 793 -5.14 -24.30 5.39
N TRP A 794 -4.14 -23.54 5.84
CA TRP A 794 -3.35 -22.67 4.99
C TRP A 794 -2.18 -23.44 4.38
N ARG A 795 -1.91 -23.16 3.12
CA ARG A 795 -0.72 -23.66 2.42
C ARG A 795 0.04 -22.50 1.78
N ARG A 796 1.32 -22.69 1.63
CA ARG A 796 2.20 -21.85 0.82
C ARG A 796 3.07 -22.76 -0.05
N ASP A 797 3.05 -22.54 -1.35
CA ASP A 797 3.79 -23.35 -2.32
C ASP A 797 3.55 -24.86 -2.08
N ARG A 798 2.27 -25.23 -1.95
CA ARG A 798 1.75 -26.59 -1.72
C ARG A 798 2.12 -27.23 -0.37
N LEU A 799 2.80 -26.52 0.51
CA LEU A 799 3.11 -27.05 1.84
C LEU A 799 2.14 -26.47 2.90
N PRO A 800 1.53 -27.30 3.73
CA PRO A 800 0.85 -26.83 4.94
C PRO A 800 1.76 -25.87 5.71
N THR A 801 1.23 -24.70 6.02
CA THR A 801 2.01 -23.60 6.62
C THR A 801 1.17 -22.91 7.68
N ILE A 802 1.67 -22.86 8.91
CA ILE A 802 1.09 -22.04 9.98
C ILE A 802 1.89 -20.75 10.11
N THR A 803 1.20 -19.61 10.08
CA THR A 803 1.79 -18.31 10.32
C THR A 803 1.49 -17.87 11.74
N LEU A 804 2.54 -17.79 12.56
CA LEU A 804 2.51 -17.15 13.85
C LEU A 804 2.57 -15.64 13.64
N LYS A 805 1.64 -14.90 14.21
CA LYS A 805 1.52 -13.46 14.08
C LYS A 805 1.59 -12.82 15.46
N ALA A 806 2.43 -11.82 15.62
CA ALA A 806 2.58 -11.12 16.88
C ALA A 806 2.70 -9.61 16.68
N ASN A 807 2.18 -8.85 17.64
CA ASN A 807 2.41 -7.41 17.73
C ASN A 807 3.62 -7.13 18.64
N VAL A 808 4.17 -5.93 18.54
CA VAL A 808 5.30 -5.47 19.35
C VAL A 808 4.77 -4.58 20.46
N LEU A 809 5.18 -4.87 21.69
CA LEU A 809 4.87 -4.04 22.85
C LEU A 809 5.95 -2.97 23.06
N GLY A 810 5.51 -1.75 23.40
CA GLY A 810 6.38 -0.62 23.62
C GLY A 810 6.87 0.05 22.33
N LYS A 811 8.05 0.69 22.40
CA LYS A 811 8.62 1.51 21.30
C LYS A 811 9.65 0.75 20.43
N LEU A 812 9.80 -0.55 20.65
CA LEU A 812 10.78 -1.36 19.90
C LEU A 812 10.29 -1.55 18.45
N GLN A 813 11.21 -1.41 17.49
CA GLN A 813 10.88 -1.66 16.08
C GLN A 813 10.81 -3.18 15.80
N PRO A 814 9.92 -3.64 14.90
CA PRO A 814 9.77 -5.07 14.57
C PRO A 814 11.08 -5.75 14.16
N ALA A 815 11.91 -5.07 13.37
CA ALA A 815 13.20 -5.60 12.94
C ALA A 815 14.21 -5.77 14.11
N ALA A 816 14.13 -4.93 15.15
CA ALA A 816 14.96 -5.06 16.32
C ALA A 816 14.53 -6.26 17.17
N LEU A 817 13.22 -6.45 17.34
CA LEU A 817 12.65 -7.59 18.04
C LEU A 817 12.97 -8.92 17.33
N VAL A 818 12.79 -8.99 16.01
CA VAL A 818 13.15 -10.18 15.21
C VAL A 818 14.64 -10.50 15.33
N ARG A 819 15.51 -9.47 15.42
CA ARG A 819 16.95 -9.67 15.65
C ARG A 819 17.25 -10.24 17.05
N GLN A 820 16.50 -9.83 18.07
CA GLN A 820 16.63 -10.39 19.43
C GLN A 820 16.17 -11.85 19.47
N LEU A 821 15.10 -12.19 18.77
CA LEU A 821 14.57 -13.55 18.70
C LEU A 821 15.38 -14.50 17.81
N LYS A 822 16.23 -13.94 16.94
CA LYS A 822 16.94 -14.73 15.94
C LYS A 822 17.76 -15.90 16.50
N PRO A 823 18.53 -15.76 17.59
CA PRO A 823 19.28 -16.90 18.14
C PRO A 823 18.38 -18.06 18.56
N ASP A 824 17.26 -17.77 19.21
CA ASP A 824 16.32 -18.77 19.70
C ASP A 824 15.56 -19.44 18.54
N VAL A 825 15.15 -18.64 17.55
CA VAL A 825 14.49 -19.15 16.34
C VAL A 825 15.45 -19.99 15.47
N ASP A 826 16.72 -19.57 15.33
CA ASP A 826 17.73 -20.33 14.60
C ASP A 826 18.04 -21.67 15.30
N ALA A 827 18.14 -21.68 16.63
CA ALA A 827 18.32 -22.91 17.43
C ALA A 827 17.12 -23.84 17.28
N PHE A 828 15.90 -23.30 17.34
CA PHE A 828 14.67 -24.07 17.09
C PHE A 828 14.64 -24.64 15.66
N SER A 829 14.96 -23.81 14.65
CA SER A 829 14.98 -24.23 13.25
C SER A 829 15.99 -25.35 12.97
N ALA A 830 17.16 -25.31 13.66
CA ALA A 830 18.17 -26.37 13.54
C ALA A 830 17.71 -27.72 14.14
N GLY A 831 16.76 -27.69 15.09
CA GLY A 831 16.18 -28.89 15.69
C GLY A 831 14.99 -29.50 14.94
N LEU A 832 14.53 -28.86 13.83
CA LEU A 832 13.38 -29.34 13.09
C LEU A 832 13.66 -30.62 12.30
N PRO A 833 12.66 -31.51 12.14
CA PRO A 833 12.78 -32.67 11.28
C PRO A 833 13.03 -32.27 9.82
N LEU A 834 13.59 -33.21 9.04
CA LEU A 834 13.83 -33.01 7.61
C LEU A 834 12.52 -32.62 6.88
N ARG A 835 12.59 -31.63 5.99
CA ARG A 835 11.48 -31.05 5.21
C ARG A 835 10.56 -30.12 6.00
N TYR A 836 10.88 -29.80 7.26
CA TYR A 836 10.23 -28.73 8.02
C TYR A 836 11.14 -27.50 8.05
N SER A 837 10.51 -26.34 8.03
CA SER A 837 11.27 -25.08 7.99
C SER A 837 10.53 -23.96 8.72
N VAL A 838 11.32 -23.00 9.22
CA VAL A 838 10.81 -21.73 9.73
C VAL A 838 11.30 -20.61 8.85
N ALA A 839 10.38 -19.75 8.39
CA ALA A 839 10.69 -18.56 7.62
C ALA A 839 10.18 -17.31 8.34
N THR A 840 11.02 -16.26 8.38
CA THR A 840 10.60 -14.95 8.89
C THR A 840 9.75 -14.23 7.87
N GLY A 841 8.64 -13.65 8.31
CA GLY A 841 7.71 -12.86 7.50
C GLY A 841 7.55 -11.43 8.03
N GLY A 842 6.43 -10.79 7.68
CA GLY A 842 6.06 -9.46 8.15
C GLY A 842 6.97 -8.34 7.66
N ALA A 843 7.21 -7.35 8.52
CA ALA A 843 7.97 -6.14 8.18
C ALA A 843 9.42 -6.45 7.73
N VAL A 844 10.04 -7.49 8.27
CA VAL A 844 11.42 -7.87 7.92
C VAL A 844 11.48 -8.44 6.51
N GLU A 845 10.57 -9.33 6.13
CA GLU A 845 10.49 -9.89 4.77
C GLU A 845 10.16 -8.79 3.75
N ALA A 846 9.19 -7.93 4.06
CA ALA A 846 8.80 -6.82 3.19
C ALA A 846 9.96 -5.84 2.97
N SER A 847 10.72 -5.53 4.03
CA SER A 847 11.93 -4.70 3.95
C SER A 847 13.01 -5.34 3.07
N ALA A 848 13.28 -6.63 3.27
CA ALA A 848 14.28 -7.36 2.47
C ALA A 848 13.88 -7.43 0.99
N ARG A 849 12.61 -7.69 0.68
CA ARG A 849 12.08 -7.70 -0.69
C ARG A 849 12.17 -6.36 -1.39
N SER A 850 12.07 -5.26 -0.64
CA SER A 850 12.13 -3.89 -1.16
C SER A 850 13.56 -3.38 -1.32
N GLN A 851 14.47 -3.75 -0.39
CA GLN A 851 15.87 -3.32 -0.40
C GLN A 851 16.75 -4.17 -1.34
N GLY A 852 16.43 -5.46 -1.50
CA GLY A 852 17.20 -6.37 -2.35
C GLY A 852 17.39 -5.85 -3.78
N PRO A 853 16.33 -5.43 -4.50
CA PRO A 853 16.45 -4.86 -5.84
C PRO A 853 17.27 -3.56 -5.89
N ILE A 854 17.22 -2.71 -4.84
CA ILE A 854 18.07 -1.51 -4.76
C ILE A 854 19.54 -1.91 -4.81
N LEU A 855 19.95 -2.88 -3.98
CA LEU A 855 21.34 -3.33 -3.92
C LEU A 855 21.84 -3.92 -5.25
N LYS A 856 20.96 -4.55 -6.03
CA LYS A 856 21.30 -5.06 -7.38
C LYS A 856 21.60 -3.92 -8.37
N VAL A 857 21.03 -2.73 -8.19
CA VAL A 857 21.22 -1.56 -9.07
C VAL A 857 22.40 -0.68 -8.63
N VAL A 858 22.84 -0.75 -7.37
CA VAL A 858 23.97 0.04 -6.86
C VAL A 858 25.25 -0.09 -7.72
N PRO A 859 25.65 -1.28 -8.21
CA PRO A 859 26.81 -1.39 -9.09
C PRO A 859 26.67 -0.58 -10.39
N LEU A 860 25.46 -0.54 -10.98
CA LEU A 860 25.17 0.29 -12.16
C LEU A 860 25.29 1.79 -11.81
N MET A 861 24.76 2.20 -10.67
CA MET A 861 24.90 3.58 -10.17
C MET A 861 26.39 3.95 -10.05
N LEU A 862 27.19 3.11 -9.41
CA LEU A 862 28.61 3.35 -9.23
C LEU A 862 29.33 3.43 -10.58
N LEU A 863 29.01 2.55 -11.54
CA LEU A 863 29.56 2.60 -12.88
C LEU A 863 29.24 3.92 -13.58
N LEU A 864 28.01 4.39 -13.53
CA LEU A 864 27.59 5.67 -14.11
C LEU A 864 28.34 6.84 -13.47
N VAL A 865 28.38 6.88 -12.14
CA VAL A 865 29.10 7.90 -11.36
C VAL A 865 30.58 7.93 -11.75
N VAL A 866 31.25 6.77 -11.73
CA VAL A 866 32.68 6.66 -12.10
C VAL A 866 32.89 7.09 -13.54
N SER A 867 32.00 6.72 -14.47
CA SER A 867 32.13 7.10 -15.89
C SER A 867 32.00 8.61 -16.08
N PHE A 868 30.98 9.25 -15.47
CA PHE A 868 30.84 10.72 -15.54
C PHE A 868 32.03 11.44 -14.90
N LEU A 869 32.54 10.93 -13.77
CA LEU A 869 33.73 11.48 -13.12
C LEU A 869 35.00 11.33 -13.98
N MET A 870 35.19 10.20 -14.65
CA MET A 870 36.33 10.00 -15.56
C MET A 870 36.29 10.94 -16.76
N ILE A 871 35.10 11.19 -17.32
CA ILE A 871 34.90 12.16 -18.41
C ILE A 871 35.24 13.57 -17.94
N GLN A 872 34.98 13.92 -16.68
CA GLN A 872 35.29 15.25 -16.12
C GLN A 872 36.74 15.41 -15.69
N LEU A 873 37.28 14.43 -14.94
CA LEU A 873 38.55 14.56 -14.23
C LEU A 873 39.76 14.08 -15.04
N HIS A 874 39.56 13.25 -16.04
CA HIS A 874 40.62 12.64 -16.88
C HIS A 874 41.76 12.02 -16.07
N SER A 875 41.50 11.60 -14.81
CA SER A 875 42.55 11.08 -13.92
C SER A 875 41.96 10.12 -12.87
N VAL A 876 42.42 8.87 -12.87
CA VAL A 876 42.03 7.85 -11.89
C VAL A 876 42.39 8.29 -10.47
N LYS A 877 43.50 8.95 -10.27
CA LYS A 877 43.94 9.41 -8.95
C LYS A 877 43.00 10.47 -8.35
N LYS A 878 42.55 11.43 -9.17
CA LYS A 878 41.56 12.44 -8.76
C LYS A 878 40.19 11.82 -8.53
N LEU A 879 39.82 10.87 -9.38
CA LEU A 879 38.58 10.10 -9.18
C LEU A 879 38.56 9.40 -7.83
N LEU A 880 39.63 8.67 -7.46
CA LEU A 880 39.72 8.00 -6.16
C LEU A 880 39.68 8.99 -4.98
N LEU A 881 40.28 10.16 -5.13
CA LEU A 881 40.22 11.22 -4.12
C LEU A 881 38.77 11.71 -3.90
N VAL A 882 38.05 11.99 -4.97
CA VAL A 882 36.64 12.45 -4.89
C VAL A 882 35.74 11.36 -4.29
N VAL A 883 35.88 10.12 -4.77
CA VAL A 883 35.05 9.00 -4.29
C VAL A 883 35.32 8.65 -2.82
N SER A 884 36.57 8.86 -2.34
CA SER A 884 36.92 8.57 -0.93
C SER A 884 36.18 9.40 0.10
N VAL A 885 35.63 10.55 -0.28
CA VAL A 885 34.83 11.42 0.62
C VAL A 885 33.42 10.86 0.84
N VAL A 886 32.90 10.08 -0.11
CA VAL A 886 31.50 9.59 -0.11
C VAL A 886 31.14 8.78 1.14
N PRO A 887 31.89 7.74 1.54
CA PRO A 887 31.53 6.95 2.72
C PRO A 887 31.50 7.78 4.00
N LEU A 888 32.30 8.84 4.06
CA LEU A 888 32.44 9.69 5.24
C LEU A 888 31.18 10.52 5.52
N GLY A 889 30.30 10.71 4.51
CA GLY A 889 29.00 11.34 4.70
C GLY A 889 28.11 10.60 5.70
N LEU A 890 28.33 9.29 5.90
CA LEU A 890 27.64 8.49 6.92
C LEU A 890 27.85 9.02 8.34
N ILE A 891 28.96 9.71 8.62
CA ILE A 891 29.20 10.35 9.93
C ILE A 891 28.05 11.29 10.27
N GLY A 892 27.67 12.14 9.31
CA GLY A 892 26.58 13.12 9.48
C GLY A 892 25.21 12.47 9.52
N VAL A 893 24.97 11.47 8.69
CA VAL A 893 23.70 10.74 8.64
C VAL A 893 23.43 10.05 9.97
N VAL A 894 24.40 9.27 10.46
CA VAL A 894 24.23 8.51 11.72
C VAL A 894 24.07 9.46 12.91
N ALA A 895 24.87 10.52 13.00
CA ALA A 895 24.78 11.50 14.05
C ALA A 895 23.41 12.20 14.06
N ALA A 896 22.92 12.63 12.91
CA ALA A 896 21.62 13.32 12.80
C ALA A 896 20.45 12.41 13.17
N LEU A 897 20.43 11.15 12.69
CA LEU A 897 19.38 10.19 13.04
C LEU A 897 19.40 9.81 14.51
N LEU A 898 20.57 9.66 15.13
CA LEU A 898 20.66 9.37 16.57
C LEU A 898 20.19 10.55 17.43
N ILE A 899 20.58 11.78 17.07
CA ILE A 899 20.19 12.99 17.82
C ILE A 899 18.68 13.23 17.72
N SER A 900 18.10 13.02 16.52
CA SER A 900 16.67 13.21 16.28
C SER A 900 15.79 12.06 16.76
N GLY A 901 16.37 10.88 17.00
CA GLY A 901 15.65 9.66 17.37
C GLY A 901 14.91 8.99 16.22
N TYR A 902 15.12 9.43 14.98
CA TYR A 902 14.52 8.79 13.80
C TYR A 902 15.21 7.45 13.48
N PRO A 903 14.42 6.41 13.13
CA PRO A 903 14.99 5.13 12.72
C PRO A 903 15.61 5.20 11.31
N LEU A 904 16.56 4.31 11.04
CA LEU A 904 17.09 4.08 9.70
C LEU A 904 16.09 3.23 8.90
N GLY A 905 15.14 3.88 8.26
CA GLY A 905 14.11 3.25 7.46
C GLY A 905 14.45 3.17 5.97
N PHE A 906 13.53 2.57 5.19
CA PHE A 906 13.61 2.54 3.74
C PHE A 906 13.80 3.95 3.16
N VAL A 907 13.01 4.91 3.63
CA VAL A 907 13.04 6.31 3.17
C VAL A 907 14.36 7.01 3.52
N ALA A 908 14.91 6.76 4.71
CA ALA A 908 16.23 7.29 5.09
C ALA A 908 17.36 6.74 4.20
N ILE A 909 17.30 5.46 3.81
CA ILE A 909 18.26 4.84 2.87
C ILE A 909 18.22 5.54 1.50
N LEU A 910 17.03 5.93 1.01
CA LEU A 910 16.91 6.70 -0.22
C LEU A 910 17.65 8.05 -0.11
N GLY A 911 17.57 8.71 1.05
CA GLY A 911 18.34 9.93 1.35
C GLY A 911 19.85 9.72 1.35
N VAL A 912 20.33 8.60 1.88
CA VAL A 912 21.76 8.25 1.85
C VAL A 912 22.26 8.06 0.43
N LEU A 913 21.47 7.40 -0.44
CA LEU A 913 21.81 7.23 -1.85
C LEU A 913 21.87 8.57 -2.60
N ALA A 914 20.90 9.44 -2.35
CA ALA A 914 20.88 10.79 -2.91
C ALA A 914 22.10 11.62 -2.47
N LEU A 915 22.50 11.49 -1.21
CA LEU A 915 23.63 12.20 -0.63
C LEU A 915 24.95 11.87 -1.34
N ILE A 916 25.12 10.65 -1.86
CA ILE A 916 26.30 10.23 -2.62
C ILE A 916 26.55 11.20 -3.79
N GLY A 917 25.52 11.48 -4.59
CA GLY A 917 25.62 12.39 -5.73
C GLY A 917 25.98 13.83 -5.32
N ILE A 918 25.38 14.31 -4.22
CA ILE A 918 25.61 15.68 -3.72
C ILE A 918 27.07 15.85 -3.23
N ILE A 919 27.59 14.89 -2.46
CA ILE A 919 28.97 14.92 -1.96
C ILE A 919 29.98 14.93 -3.10
N ILE A 920 29.77 14.06 -4.08
CA ILE A 920 30.65 13.96 -5.26
C ILE A 920 30.66 15.26 -6.04
N ARG A 921 29.49 15.86 -6.29
CA ARG A 921 29.37 17.12 -7.02
C ARG A 921 30.21 18.22 -6.38
N ASN A 922 30.10 18.44 -5.09
CA ASN A 922 30.88 19.46 -4.36
C ASN A 922 32.38 19.19 -4.41
N SER A 923 32.77 17.91 -4.27
CA SER A 923 34.17 17.47 -4.31
C SER A 923 34.80 17.66 -5.69
N VAL A 924 34.09 17.35 -6.77
CA VAL A 924 34.55 17.54 -8.16
C VAL A 924 34.78 19.01 -8.47
N ILE A 925 33.85 19.89 -8.09
CA ILE A 925 33.97 21.31 -8.34
C ILE A 925 35.21 21.89 -7.67
N LEU A 926 35.54 21.45 -6.45
CA LEU A 926 36.77 21.87 -5.77
C LEU A 926 38.03 21.37 -6.46
N VAL A 927 38.06 20.07 -6.83
CA VAL A 927 39.26 19.49 -7.51
C VAL A 927 39.48 20.13 -8.88
N THR A 928 38.40 20.39 -9.64
CA THR A 928 38.51 21.09 -10.94
C THR A 928 39.07 22.50 -10.77
N GLN A 929 38.67 23.23 -9.74
CA GLN A 929 39.16 24.58 -9.46
C GLN A 929 40.66 24.58 -9.09
N ILE A 930 41.13 23.56 -8.35
CA ILE A 930 42.54 23.38 -8.05
C ILE A 930 43.32 23.20 -9.37
N ASP A 931 42.83 22.40 -10.28
CA ASP A 931 43.45 22.14 -11.58
C ASP A 931 43.52 23.40 -12.46
N GLU A 932 42.47 24.22 -12.45
CA GLU A 932 42.42 25.49 -13.19
C GLU A 932 43.53 26.46 -12.70
N PHE A 933 43.71 26.58 -11.39
CA PHE A 933 44.77 27.44 -10.85
C PHE A 933 46.17 26.89 -11.11
N ILE A 934 46.37 25.57 -11.07
CA ILE A 934 47.61 24.94 -11.45
C ILE A 934 47.89 25.18 -12.95
N ALA A 935 46.87 25.03 -13.81
CA ALA A 935 47.01 25.31 -15.26
C ALA A 935 47.28 26.79 -15.56
N ALA A 936 46.84 27.70 -14.71
CA ALA A 936 47.14 29.14 -14.78
C ALA A 936 48.57 29.47 -14.32
N GLY A 937 49.40 28.50 -13.87
CA GLY A 937 50.79 28.65 -13.49
C GLY A 937 51.06 28.95 -12.02
N GLU A 938 50.06 28.86 -11.15
CA GLU A 938 50.24 29.01 -9.71
C GLU A 938 50.89 27.79 -9.06
N SER A 939 51.61 27.97 -7.94
CA SER A 939 52.17 26.84 -7.19
C SER A 939 51.10 25.90 -6.68
N ALA A 940 51.40 24.62 -6.58
CA ALA A 940 50.43 23.61 -6.13
C ALA A 940 49.86 23.92 -4.73
N TRP A 941 50.65 24.45 -3.81
CA TRP A 941 50.18 24.89 -2.48
C TRP A 941 49.21 26.08 -2.58
N THR A 942 49.62 27.11 -3.32
CA THR A 942 48.83 28.34 -3.49
C THR A 942 47.53 28.02 -4.19
N SER A 943 47.57 27.17 -5.24
CA SER A 943 46.40 26.69 -5.96
C SER A 943 45.42 25.95 -5.05
N LEU A 944 45.91 25.07 -4.17
CA LEU A 944 45.09 24.32 -3.22
C LEU A 944 44.38 25.25 -2.21
N VAL A 945 45.13 26.18 -1.59
CA VAL A 945 44.58 27.10 -0.60
C VAL A 945 43.59 28.04 -1.25
N LYS A 946 44.01 28.73 -2.37
CA LYS A 946 43.14 29.66 -3.09
C LYS A 946 41.86 29.02 -3.63
N ALA A 947 41.95 27.81 -4.22
CA ALA A 947 40.78 27.10 -4.71
C ALA A 947 39.78 26.82 -3.57
N THR A 948 40.29 26.34 -2.42
CA THR A 948 39.47 26.04 -1.26
C THR A 948 38.83 27.31 -0.68
N GLU A 949 39.59 28.40 -0.58
CA GLU A 949 39.07 29.72 -0.15
C GLU A 949 38.00 30.26 -1.09
N HIS A 950 38.28 30.18 -2.41
CA HIS A 950 37.39 30.65 -3.44
C HIS A 950 36.06 29.86 -3.48
N ARG A 951 36.14 28.55 -3.25
CA ARG A 951 34.97 27.67 -3.23
C ARG A 951 34.29 27.52 -1.87
N CYS A 952 34.89 28.00 -0.79
CA CYS A 952 34.33 27.90 0.54
C CYS A 952 32.92 28.54 0.63
N ARG A 953 32.77 29.76 0.14
CA ARG A 953 31.51 30.50 0.18
C ARG A 953 30.43 29.80 -0.64
N PRO A 954 30.62 29.47 -1.94
CA PRO A 954 29.66 28.71 -2.74
C PRO A 954 29.23 27.40 -2.06
N ILE A 955 30.18 26.54 -1.67
CA ILE A 955 29.91 25.22 -1.08
C ILE A 955 29.12 25.35 0.24
N MET A 956 29.47 26.31 1.09
CA MET A 956 28.72 26.57 2.34
C MET A 956 27.29 27.06 2.06
N LEU A 957 27.11 27.86 1.04
CA LEU A 957 25.80 28.44 0.70
C LEU A 957 24.88 27.43 0.07
N THR A 958 25.39 26.60 -0.85
CA THR A 958 24.60 25.52 -1.46
C THR A 958 24.20 24.49 -0.40
N ALA A 959 25.12 24.15 0.52
CA ALA A 959 24.82 23.27 1.64
C ALA A 959 23.77 23.87 2.59
N ALA A 960 23.86 25.17 2.88
CA ALA A 960 22.87 25.86 3.71
C ALA A 960 21.51 25.95 3.02
N ALA A 961 21.47 26.30 1.73
CA ALA A 961 20.23 26.34 0.96
C ALA A 961 19.53 24.96 0.91
N ALA A 962 20.30 23.91 0.61
CA ALA A 962 19.78 22.55 0.57
C ALA A 962 19.31 22.07 1.95
N SER A 963 20.10 22.26 3.01
CA SER A 963 19.75 21.82 4.36
C SER A 963 18.59 22.60 4.96
N LEU A 964 18.60 23.93 4.85
CA LEU A 964 17.54 24.78 5.40
C LEU A 964 16.24 24.64 4.58
N GLY A 965 16.34 24.47 3.26
CA GLY A 965 15.20 24.24 2.37
C GLY A 965 14.46 22.92 2.64
N MET A 966 15.14 21.93 3.26
CA MET A 966 14.51 20.66 3.66
C MET A 966 13.87 20.69 5.06
N ILE A 967 14.06 21.78 5.86
CA ILE A 967 13.47 21.88 7.21
C ILE A 967 11.94 21.73 7.20
N PRO A 968 11.18 22.34 6.30
CA PRO A 968 9.74 22.17 6.28
C PRO A 968 9.32 20.71 6.12
N ILE A 969 9.96 19.98 5.20
CA ILE A 969 9.64 18.57 4.94
C ILE A 969 10.19 17.62 6.01
N ALA A 970 11.18 18.05 6.81
CA ALA A 970 11.69 17.26 7.93
C ALA A 970 10.66 17.07 9.06
N ARG A 971 9.58 17.85 9.06
CA ARG A 971 8.45 17.73 10.01
C ARG A 971 7.42 16.69 9.55
N GLU A 972 7.44 16.33 8.27
CA GLU A 972 6.51 15.35 7.68
C GLU A 972 6.89 13.93 8.09
N VAL A 973 5.89 13.11 8.45
CA VAL A 973 6.12 11.75 8.97
C VAL A 973 6.87 10.87 7.97
N PHE A 974 6.48 10.91 6.69
CA PHE A 974 7.11 10.10 5.65
C PHE A 974 8.53 10.57 5.32
N TRP A 975 8.70 11.89 5.13
CA TRP A 975 9.94 12.48 4.62
C TRP A 975 10.96 12.83 5.71
N GLY A 976 10.52 12.95 6.96
CA GLY A 976 11.35 13.36 8.10
C GLY A 976 12.67 12.59 8.22
N PRO A 977 12.64 11.24 8.22
CA PRO A 977 13.87 10.44 8.31
C PRO A 977 14.86 10.70 7.17
N MET A 978 14.36 10.89 5.93
CA MET A 978 15.19 11.21 4.77
C MET A 978 15.78 12.61 4.87
N ALA A 979 14.94 13.59 5.17
CA ALA A 979 15.35 14.99 5.26
C ALA A 979 16.41 15.19 6.36
N ILE A 980 16.23 14.61 7.53
CA ILE A 980 17.19 14.66 8.63
C ILE A 980 18.51 13.96 8.28
N ALA A 981 18.44 12.79 7.65
CA ALA A 981 19.63 12.10 7.16
C ALA A 981 20.41 12.93 6.15
N MET A 982 19.71 13.57 5.20
CA MET A 982 20.32 14.44 4.20
C MET A 982 20.89 15.71 4.83
N ILE A 983 20.16 16.40 5.71
CA ILE A 983 20.64 17.61 6.41
C ILE A 983 21.94 17.32 7.15
N GLY A 984 21.97 16.25 7.96
CA GLY A 984 23.16 15.86 8.70
C GLY A 984 24.31 15.44 7.79
N GLY A 985 23.99 14.65 6.76
CA GLY A 985 24.96 14.22 5.77
C GLY A 985 25.60 15.38 4.98
N ILE A 986 24.79 16.31 4.48
CA ILE A 986 25.27 17.50 3.75
C ILE A 986 26.13 18.39 4.66
N ALA A 987 25.74 18.62 5.92
CA ALA A 987 26.48 19.46 6.86
C ALA A 987 27.92 18.90 7.08
N ILE A 988 28.02 17.62 7.39
CA ILE A 988 29.34 16.96 7.60
C ILE A 988 30.11 16.84 6.28
N ALA A 989 29.44 16.47 5.19
CA ALA A 989 30.10 16.39 3.87
C ALA A 989 30.69 17.72 3.43
N THR A 990 30.06 18.84 3.73
CA THR A 990 30.56 20.17 3.47
C THR A 990 31.86 20.43 4.22
N LEU A 991 31.89 20.12 5.51
CA LEU A 991 33.13 20.24 6.30
C LEU A 991 34.23 19.33 5.77
N LEU A 992 33.89 18.10 5.39
CA LEU A 992 34.86 17.17 4.83
C LEU A 992 35.42 17.63 3.48
N THR A 993 34.58 18.20 2.62
CA THR A 993 35.01 18.75 1.33
C THR A 993 35.94 19.93 1.53
N LEU A 994 35.74 20.78 2.53
CA LEU A 994 36.55 21.97 2.80
C LEU A 994 37.84 21.68 3.57
N PHE A 995 37.92 20.61 4.37
CA PHE A 995 39.08 20.32 5.20
C PHE A 995 39.75 18.98 4.86
N PHE A 996 38.97 17.88 4.79
CA PHE A 996 39.50 16.56 4.58
C PHE A 996 40.00 16.35 3.13
N LEU A 997 39.21 16.75 2.14
CA LEU A 997 39.58 16.59 0.73
C LEU A 997 40.84 17.34 0.36
N PRO A 998 41.04 18.63 0.75
CA PRO A 998 42.30 19.33 0.54
C PRO A 998 43.48 18.67 1.26
N ALA A 999 43.31 18.21 2.50
CA ALA A 999 44.33 17.50 3.26
C ALA A 999 44.72 16.17 2.57
N LEU A 1000 43.76 15.42 2.08
CA LEU A 1000 43.99 14.18 1.35
C LEU A 1000 44.66 14.43 -0.03
N TYR A 1001 44.24 15.48 -0.75
CA TYR A 1001 44.84 15.93 -1.99
C TYR A 1001 46.32 16.26 -1.77
N MET A 1002 46.67 17.00 -0.72
CA MET A 1002 48.01 17.35 -0.33
C MET A 1002 48.88 16.11 -0.07
N VAL A 1003 48.36 15.12 0.66
CA VAL A 1003 49.07 13.84 0.92
C VAL A 1003 49.30 13.04 -0.36
N SER A 1004 48.25 12.96 -1.20
CA SER A 1004 48.27 12.16 -2.43
C SER A 1004 49.24 12.71 -3.48
N TYR A 1005 49.35 14.04 -3.58
CA TYR A 1005 50.28 14.73 -4.53
C TYR A 1005 51.59 15.15 -3.90
N ARG A 1006 51.85 14.80 -2.62
CA ARG A 1006 53.08 15.08 -1.87
C ARG A 1006 53.41 16.57 -1.84
N ILE A 1007 52.38 17.45 -1.79
CA ILE A 1007 52.56 18.90 -1.74
C ILE A 1007 53.15 19.24 -0.36
N ARG A 1008 54.20 20.11 -0.36
CA ARG A 1008 54.81 20.60 0.89
C ARG A 1008 54.36 22.03 1.14
N PRO A 1009 54.11 22.42 2.40
CA PRO A 1009 53.85 23.83 2.74
C PRO A 1009 55.15 24.63 2.45
N PRO A 1010 55.04 25.89 2.05
CA PRO A 1010 56.18 26.75 1.91
C PRO A 1010 56.93 26.80 3.26
N VAL A 1011 58.25 26.68 3.21
CA VAL A 1011 59.08 26.84 4.41
C VAL A 1011 59.05 28.36 4.71
N VAL A 1012 58.40 28.75 5.83
CA VAL A 1012 58.37 30.15 6.31
C VAL A 1012 59.75 30.54 6.86
#